data_a3b12f818f7c438d17eb4ce326836c40
#
_entry.id   a3b12f818f7c438d17eb4ce326836c40
#
_cell.length_a   1.000
_cell.length_b   1.000
_cell.length_c   1.000
_cell.angle_alpha   90.00
_cell.angle_beta   90.00
_cell.angle_gamma   90.00
#
_symmetry.space_group_name_H-M   'P 1'
#
loop_
_entity.id
_entity.type
_entity.pdbx_description
1 polymer ?
#
loop_
_entity_poly.entity_id
_entity_poly.type
_entity_poly.pdbx_seq_one_letter_code
_entity_poly.pdbx_strand_id
1 'polypeptide(L)'
;MLHFLNTAVLGALLGVGLPFLIHLLARQKLQRIEFSSTVFLKRMQKQKMRQVKLRQLLLLVLRCLAIFLLVVAFARPTFRVEKGAGSGQARSSLVLIVDRSMSMGSEKRFLEAQKKAESILNLVRSEDEAALVWTVPSENVKPAFTHDRAILNQAVEGQKVSWERAVVPKCVAEANALLARSHNIHREIYIVSDLQSTGFSVPADGSGILSWEGKLFILPVSVELRNVALINGGVENQILQPGAPVGVFAEIKNFGKTIAENVLARLSINGDAVAQRVLTVEPGATQRVSFRVNPKARGWIGGAITINTDDRTQDNTWFFTFRMPSRYTILLVGKTTEDVRSMGLALNSLQEGGSVFLVNQAIYGDNWISNMEKADVLFFSNYPAFRLDEADRLKTFVESGKGVFFFMGSDVDLRQFDSFLSRIGHVSLGNIVGSGGEGRGHLSFGSFDLGHPLFKDVFEKGKENIRSPQFFRAVETIGGNPRTIVSFGNRMPFLVEMDAGKGKVLLATSGLQDDWSDLAFSTIFAPMVVRSASYLANPHFSERAGRTVGESISLAVDGGDKSNSYSVETPRGDRIRILPEIRDGKIYAQLGRTEIPGIYRFYSQDTLLGMEAVNIDPRESDVRFLSEEELRARFPKAQLKMVPSEEKVESVVSRARYGREVWREAILLAVLVLIVEMLLARERKSA
;
A
#
# COMPACT_ATOMS: atom_id res chain seq x y z
N MET A 1 -10.79 -37.59 -24.77
CA MET A 1 -11.54 -37.65 -26.04
C MET A 1 -10.70 -37.04 -27.16
N LEU A 2 -10.73 -37.67 -28.35
CA LEU A 2 -10.06 -37.14 -29.54
C LEU A 2 -10.98 -36.10 -30.19
N HIS A 3 -10.48 -34.88 -30.36
CA HIS A 3 -11.20 -33.80 -31.05
C HIS A 3 -10.40 -33.34 -32.28
N PHE A 4 -11.09 -32.90 -33.31
CA PHE A 4 -10.46 -32.37 -34.53
C PHE A 4 -10.71 -30.87 -34.64
N LEU A 5 -9.65 -30.07 -34.77
CA LEU A 5 -9.78 -28.63 -34.93
C LEU A 5 -10.32 -28.23 -36.31
N ASN A 6 -10.05 -29.03 -37.32
CA ASN A 6 -10.47 -28.76 -38.70
C ASN A 6 -11.31 -29.91 -39.26
N THR A 7 -12.58 -29.97 -38.81
CA THR A 7 -13.53 -31.03 -39.20
C THR A 7 -13.83 -31.06 -40.68
N ALA A 8 -13.77 -29.94 -41.40
CA ALA A 8 -14.01 -29.87 -42.83
C ALA A 8 -13.01 -30.74 -43.65
N VAL A 9 -11.75 -30.83 -43.15
CA VAL A 9 -10.71 -31.66 -43.79
C VAL A 9 -11.03 -33.17 -43.72
N LEU A 10 -11.87 -33.60 -42.76
CA LEU A 10 -12.25 -35.01 -42.66
C LEU A 10 -13.05 -35.48 -43.92
N GLY A 11 -13.65 -34.55 -44.68
CA GLY A 11 -14.25 -34.89 -46.01
C GLY A 11 -13.24 -35.43 -47.02
N ALA A 12 -11.93 -35.06 -46.85
CA ALA A 12 -10.86 -35.62 -47.69
C ALA A 12 -10.55 -37.11 -47.40
N LEU A 13 -11.17 -37.73 -46.38
CA LEU A 13 -11.06 -39.17 -46.14
C LEU A 13 -11.64 -39.99 -47.29
N LEU A 14 -12.55 -39.42 -48.11
CA LEU A 14 -12.99 -40.02 -49.37
C LEU A 14 -11.84 -40.30 -50.32
N GLY A 15 -10.76 -39.49 -50.25
CA GLY A 15 -9.52 -39.67 -51.02
C GLY A 15 -8.74 -40.96 -50.67
N VAL A 16 -8.98 -41.56 -49.47
CA VAL A 16 -8.36 -42.83 -49.06
C VAL A 16 -8.82 -43.98 -50.01
N GLY A 17 -9.99 -43.84 -50.63
CA GLY A 17 -10.50 -44.81 -51.61
C GLY A 17 -9.85 -44.70 -53.00
N LEU A 18 -9.12 -43.61 -53.27
CA LEU A 18 -8.53 -43.36 -54.60
C LEU A 18 -7.48 -44.41 -55.00
N PRO A 19 -6.51 -44.83 -54.17
CA PRO A 19 -5.58 -45.92 -54.48
C PRO A 19 -6.28 -47.25 -54.77
N PHE A 20 -7.38 -47.52 -54.05
CA PHE A 20 -8.21 -48.71 -54.26
C PHE A 20 -8.91 -48.67 -55.60
N LEU A 21 -9.49 -47.53 -55.99
CA LEU A 21 -10.14 -47.31 -57.27
C LEU A 21 -9.15 -47.47 -58.45
N ILE A 22 -7.94 -46.87 -58.30
CA ILE A 22 -6.86 -47.02 -59.29
C ILE A 22 -6.41 -48.46 -59.42
N HIS A 23 -6.31 -49.20 -58.31
CA HIS A 23 -5.94 -50.61 -58.30
C HIS A 23 -7.00 -51.51 -58.98
N LEU A 24 -8.28 -51.19 -58.82
CA LEU A 24 -9.37 -51.89 -59.47
C LEU A 24 -9.44 -51.63 -60.98
N LEU A 25 -9.16 -50.38 -61.40
CA LEU A 25 -9.20 -49.97 -62.82
C LEU A 25 -7.92 -50.36 -63.60
N ALA A 26 -6.80 -50.56 -62.91
CA ALA A 26 -5.50 -50.93 -63.51
C ALA A 26 -5.44 -52.43 -63.80
N ARG A 27 -6.43 -53.00 -64.47
CA ARG A 27 -6.37 -54.37 -65.01
C ARG A 27 -5.44 -54.41 -66.21
N GLN A 28 -4.25 -55.01 -66.02
CA GLN A 28 -3.33 -55.28 -67.17
C GLN A 28 -3.95 -56.35 -68.11
N LYS A 29 -4.03 -56.00 -69.39
CA LYS A 29 -4.32 -56.96 -70.42
C LYS A 29 -3.20 -57.99 -70.52
N LEU A 30 -3.48 -59.22 -70.16
CA LEU A 30 -2.51 -60.32 -70.30
C LEU A 30 -2.36 -60.67 -71.80
N GLN A 31 -1.14 -60.51 -72.35
CA GLN A 31 -0.83 -61.07 -73.68
C GLN A 31 -0.61 -62.60 -73.52
N ARG A 32 -1.36 -63.37 -74.28
CA ARG A 32 -1.18 -64.83 -74.38
C ARG A 32 -0.02 -65.12 -75.23
N ILE A 33 1.03 -65.75 -74.67
CA ILE A 33 2.14 -66.33 -75.43
C ILE A 33 2.03 -67.83 -75.35
N GLU A 34 1.98 -68.55 -76.47
CA GLU A 34 1.88 -70.00 -76.55
C GLU A 34 3.27 -70.62 -76.23
N PHE A 35 3.27 -71.54 -75.23
CA PHE A 35 4.47 -72.21 -74.76
C PHE A 35 4.25 -73.73 -74.76
N SER A 36 5.23 -74.54 -75.26
CA SER A 36 5.11 -75.96 -75.55
C SER A 36 5.11 -76.90 -74.29
N SER A 37 5.49 -76.42 -73.06
CA SER A 37 5.33 -77.20 -71.82
C SER A 37 5.15 -76.35 -70.59
N THR A 38 4.00 -76.41 -69.92
CA THR A 38 3.63 -75.50 -68.80
C THR A 38 3.66 -76.16 -67.40
N VAL A 39 4.06 -77.41 -67.26
CA VAL A 39 3.94 -78.16 -66.01
C VAL A 39 4.91 -77.66 -64.94
N PHE A 40 6.14 -77.33 -65.26
CA PHE A 40 7.14 -76.82 -64.32
C PHE A 40 6.86 -75.34 -63.98
N LEU A 41 6.49 -74.54 -64.92
CA LEU A 41 6.13 -73.14 -64.77
C LEU A 41 4.88 -72.97 -63.86
N LYS A 42 3.91 -73.87 -63.94
CA LYS A 42 2.68 -73.80 -63.05
C LYS A 42 2.99 -73.97 -61.54
N ARG A 43 4.02 -74.82 -61.20
CA ARG A 43 4.41 -75.00 -59.77
C ARG A 43 5.18 -73.80 -59.26
N MET A 44 6.12 -73.24 -59.99
CA MET A 44 6.82 -72.03 -59.58
C MET A 44 5.96 -70.76 -59.60
N GLN A 45 5.02 -70.70 -60.55
CA GLN A 45 4.10 -69.60 -60.72
C GLN A 45 3.11 -69.45 -59.54
N LYS A 46 2.63 -70.53 -58.92
CA LYS A 46 1.72 -70.49 -57.77
C LYS A 46 2.38 -69.83 -56.53
N GLN A 47 3.64 -70.10 -56.26
CA GLN A 47 4.35 -69.54 -55.11
C GLN A 47 4.71 -68.06 -55.34
N LYS A 48 5.27 -67.73 -56.53
CA LYS A 48 5.66 -66.34 -56.86
C LYS A 48 4.42 -65.43 -56.99
N MET A 49 3.33 -65.95 -57.65
CA MET A 49 2.10 -65.14 -57.75
C MET A 49 1.44 -64.83 -56.43
N ARG A 50 1.52 -65.72 -55.46
CA ARG A 50 1.01 -65.47 -54.10
C ARG A 50 1.84 -64.41 -53.36
N GLN A 51 3.11 -64.41 -53.52
CA GLN A 51 4.02 -63.37 -52.95
C GLN A 51 3.83 -62.02 -53.61
N VAL A 52 3.68 -61.94 -54.93
CA VAL A 52 3.44 -60.70 -55.67
C VAL A 52 2.06 -60.11 -55.32
N LYS A 53 1.02 -60.93 -55.21
CA LYS A 53 -0.31 -60.46 -54.79
C LYS A 53 -0.34 -59.96 -53.37
N LEU A 54 0.37 -60.64 -52.44
CA LEU A 54 0.51 -60.20 -51.04
C LEU A 54 1.25 -58.86 -50.97
N ARG A 55 2.32 -58.70 -51.74
CA ARG A 55 3.09 -57.45 -51.80
C ARG A 55 2.28 -56.29 -52.38
N GLN A 56 1.56 -56.52 -53.47
CA GLN A 56 0.65 -55.51 -54.07
C GLN A 56 -0.47 -55.08 -53.10
N LEU A 57 -1.05 -56.02 -52.35
CA LEU A 57 -2.05 -55.76 -51.33
C LEU A 57 -1.43 -54.94 -50.18
N LEU A 58 -0.20 -55.30 -49.74
CA LEU A 58 0.50 -54.58 -48.67
C LEU A 58 0.82 -53.14 -49.10
N LEU A 59 1.29 -52.94 -50.32
CA LEU A 59 1.55 -51.61 -50.88
C LEU A 59 0.27 -50.76 -51.00
N LEU A 60 -0.85 -51.39 -51.38
CA LEU A 60 -2.15 -50.71 -51.41
C LEU A 60 -2.57 -50.25 -50.02
N VAL A 61 -2.46 -51.13 -49.02
CA VAL A 61 -2.80 -50.81 -47.61
C VAL A 61 -1.90 -49.65 -47.10
N LEU A 62 -0.60 -49.69 -47.35
CA LEU A 62 0.34 -48.62 -46.94
C LEU A 62 -0.01 -47.30 -47.61
N ARG A 63 -0.40 -47.25 -48.91
CA ARG A 63 -0.84 -46.02 -49.57
C ARG A 63 -2.11 -45.44 -48.97
N CYS A 64 -3.10 -46.30 -48.74
CA CYS A 64 -4.36 -45.90 -48.08
C CYS A 64 -4.05 -45.36 -46.67
N LEU A 65 -3.17 -46.03 -45.89
CA LEU A 65 -2.77 -45.63 -44.57
C LEU A 65 -2.00 -44.27 -44.58
N ALA A 66 -1.11 -44.07 -45.55
CA ALA A 66 -0.41 -42.83 -45.69
C ALA A 66 -1.33 -41.64 -45.95
N ILE A 67 -2.32 -41.81 -46.90
CA ILE A 67 -3.32 -40.77 -47.15
C ILE A 67 -4.22 -40.56 -45.93
N PHE A 68 -4.61 -41.60 -45.24
CA PHE A 68 -5.41 -41.52 -44.04
C PHE A 68 -4.67 -40.71 -42.95
N LEU A 69 -3.41 -41.05 -42.67
CA LEU A 69 -2.60 -40.33 -41.67
C LEU A 69 -2.37 -38.86 -42.05
N LEU A 70 -2.23 -38.59 -43.34
CA LEU A 70 -2.05 -37.24 -43.85
C LEU A 70 -3.31 -36.41 -43.68
N VAL A 71 -4.47 -36.96 -44.00
CA VAL A 71 -5.79 -36.31 -43.79
C VAL A 71 -6.00 -36.09 -42.27
N VAL A 72 -5.71 -37.10 -41.43
CA VAL A 72 -5.79 -36.95 -39.99
C VAL A 72 -4.87 -35.86 -39.47
N ALA A 73 -3.63 -35.76 -39.98
CA ALA A 73 -2.70 -34.72 -39.61
C ALA A 73 -3.25 -33.31 -39.92
N PHE A 74 -3.80 -33.10 -41.12
CA PHE A 74 -4.40 -31.82 -41.53
C PHE A 74 -5.71 -31.52 -40.80
N ALA A 75 -6.44 -32.54 -40.32
CA ALA A 75 -7.60 -32.35 -39.48
C ALA A 75 -7.23 -31.91 -38.03
N ARG A 76 -5.93 -31.87 -37.70
CA ARG A 76 -5.36 -31.40 -36.41
C ARG A 76 -6.04 -32.07 -35.21
N PRO A 77 -5.80 -33.37 -34.98
CA PRO A 77 -6.37 -34.08 -33.82
C PRO A 77 -5.75 -33.53 -32.53
N THR A 78 -6.61 -33.29 -31.51
CA THR A 78 -6.21 -32.89 -30.17
C THR A 78 -6.64 -33.92 -29.15
N PHE A 79 -5.73 -34.28 -28.22
CA PHE A 79 -6.05 -35.13 -27.07
C PHE A 79 -6.37 -34.25 -25.87
N ARG A 80 -7.59 -34.35 -25.35
CA ARG A 80 -8.02 -33.73 -24.11
C ARG A 80 -7.97 -34.74 -22.98
N VAL A 81 -7.23 -34.42 -21.91
CA VAL A 81 -7.04 -35.30 -20.75
C VAL A 81 -8.16 -35.10 -19.71
N GLU A 82 -8.93 -34.00 -19.78
CA GLU A 82 -9.97 -33.70 -18.79
C GLU A 82 -11.39 -33.95 -19.27
N LYS A 83 -12.17 -34.63 -18.42
CA LYS A 83 -13.61 -34.79 -18.53
C LYS A 83 -14.29 -33.45 -18.20
N GLY A 84 -14.80 -32.77 -19.18
CA GLY A 84 -15.62 -31.58 -18.93
C GLY A 84 -15.82 -30.72 -20.17
N ALA A 85 -16.99 -30.74 -20.68
CA ALA A 85 -17.70 -29.77 -21.50
C ALA A 85 -17.22 -29.42 -22.94
N GLY A 86 -18.12 -29.64 -23.85
CA GLY A 86 -18.44 -28.77 -25.00
C GLY A 86 -17.45 -28.70 -26.17
N SER A 87 -18.02 -28.74 -27.33
CA SER A 87 -17.39 -28.54 -28.64
C SER A 87 -16.43 -27.38 -28.66
N GLY A 88 -15.30 -27.48 -29.36
CA GLY A 88 -14.28 -26.43 -29.52
C GLY A 88 -14.75 -25.11 -30.17
N GLN A 89 -16.05 -24.94 -30.35
CA GLN A 89 -16.73 -23.74 -30.84
C GLN A 89 -17.53 -22.98 -29.78
N ALA A 90 -17.47 -23.41 -28.49
CA ALA A 90 -18.20 -22.71 -27.42
C ALA A 90 -17.60 -21.32 -27.18
N ARG A 91 -18.46 -20.31 -27.10
CA ARG A 91 -18.12 -18.92 -26.81
C ARG A 91 -17.46 -18.82 -25.44
N SER A 92 -16.48 -17.94 -25.34
CA SER A 92 -15.71 -17.70 -24.13
C SER A 92 -15.93 -16.28 -23.59
N SER A 93 -15.99 -16.13 -22.27
CA SER A 93 -15.91 -14.86 -21.57
C SER A 93 -14.57 -14.75 -20.85
N LEU A 94 -13.84 -13.72 -21.15
CA LEU A 94 -12.49 -13.50 -20.68
C LEU A 94 -12.43 -12.21 -19.88
N VAL A 95 -11.85 -12.25 -18.68
CA VAL A 95 -11.48 -11.04 -17.94
C VAL A 95 -9.97 -10.96 -17.88
N LEU A 96 -9.44 -9.86 -18.40
CA LEU A 96 -8.03 -9.54 -18.40
C LEU A 96 -7.73 -8.55 -17.25
N ILE A 97 -7.00 -9.00 -16.24
CA ILE A 97 -6.50 -8.16 -15.15
C ILE A 97 -5.07 -7.75 -15.49
N VAL A 98 -4.83 -6.45 -15.64
CA VAL A 98 -3.50 -5.91 -15.96
C VAL A 98 -3.01 -5.06 -14.79
N ASP A 99 -1.79 -5.34 -14.36
CA ASP A 99 -1.14 -4.61 -13.29
C ASP A 99 -0.59 -3.28 -13.79
N ARG A 100 -0.99 -2.20 -13.11
CA ARG A 100 -0.48 -0.85 -13.32
C ARG A 100 -0.03 -0.19 -12.02
N SER A 101 0.24 -0.99 -10.98
CA SER A 101 0.74 -0.49 -9.68
C SER A 101 2.12 0.15 -9.81
N MET A 102 2.56 0.81 -8.73
CA MET A 102 3.85 1.48 -8.70
C MET A 102 5.02 0.52 -8.99
N SER A 103 4.91 -0.74 -8.56
CA SER A 103 5.94 -1.76 -8.82
C SER A 103 6.20 -2.02 -10.30
N MET A 104 5.22 -1.74 -11.17
CA MET A 104 5.33 -1.80 -12.62
C MET A 104 6.05 -0.58 -13.24
N GLY A 105 6.57 0.34 -12.42
CA GLY A 105 7.06 1.67 -12.82
C GLY A 105 8.30 1.70 -13.73
N SER A 106 8.97 0.58 -14.00
CA SER A 106 9.96 0.51 -15.07
C SER A 106 9.25 0.55 -16.43
N GLU A 107 9.68 1.48 -17.33
CA GLU A 107 9.09 1.60 -18.68
C GLU A 107 9.12 0.27 -19.44
N LYS A 108 10.21 -0.48 -19.32
CA LYS A 108 10.35 -1.80 -19.98
C LYS A 108 9.34 -2.81 -19.42
N ARG A 109 9.10 -2.81 -18.11
CA ARG A 109 8.20 -3.76 -17.43
C ARG A 109 6.75 -3.50 -17.79
N PHE A 110 6.31 -2.25 -17.72
CA PHE A 110 4.94 -1.91 -18.08
C PHE A 110 4.66 -2.14 -19.57
N LEU A 111 5.61 -1.81 -20.44
CA LEU A 111 5.51 -2.10 -21.88
C LEU A 111 5.43 -3.62 -22.15
N GLU A 112 6.17 -4.45 -21.40
CA GLU A 112 6.05 -5.90 -21.47
C GLU A 112 4.64 -6.38 -21.07
N ALA A 113 4.08 -5.79 -20.00
CA ALA A 113 2.71 -6.09 -19.57
C ALA A 113 1.68 -5.72 -20.63
N GLN A 114 1.80 -4.55 -21.26
CA GLN A 114 0.94 -4.11 -22.36
C GLN A 114 1.01 -5.09 -23.53
N LYS A 115 2.20 -5.48 -23.97
CA LYS A 115 2.38 -6.46 -25.08
C LYS A 115 1.77 -7.82 -24.75
N LYS A 116 1.91 -8.31 -23.51
CA LYS A 116 1.26 -9.56 -23.07
C LYS A 116 -0.26 -9.42 -23.05
N ALA A 117 -0.78 -8.28 -22.59
CA ALA A 117 -2.21 -7.97 -22.62
C ALA A 117 -2.77 -7.96 -24.04
N GLU A 118 -2.10 -7.28 -24.97
CA GLU A 118 -2.45 -7.26 -26.41
C GLU A 118 -2.44 -8.66 -27.02
N SER A 119 -1.42 -9.48 -26.71
CA SER A 119 -1.34 -10.87 -27.17
C SER A 119 -2.54 -11.69 -26.72
N ILE A 120 -3.05 -11.47 -25.48
CA ILE A 120 -4.26 -12.14 -24.98
C ILE A 120 -5.49 -11.62 -25.72
N LEU A 121 -5.63 -10.30 -25.89
CA LEU A 121 -6.76 -9.70 -26.60
C LEU A 121 -6.83 -10.17 -28.07
N ASN A 122 -5.69 -10.44 -28.69
CA ASN A 122 -5.63 -11.00 -30.05
C ASN A 122 -6.14 -12.44 -30.14
N LEU A 123 -6.24 -13.17 -29.03
CA LEU A 123 -6.84 -14.51 -28.98
C LEU A 123 -8.37 -14.48 -28.87
N VAL A 124 -8.97 -13.33 -28.59
CA VAL A 124 -10.40 -13.13 -28.49
C VAL A 124 -11.02 -13.18 -29.89
N ARG A 125 -11.95 -14.09 -30.13
CA ARG A 125 -12.67 -14.23 -31.38
C ARG A 125 -13.84 -13.24 -31.44
N SER A 126 -14.39 -13.03 -32.63
CA SER A 126 -15.58 -12.16 -32.82
C SER A 126 -16.81 -12.60 -32.02
N GLU A 127 -16.88 -13.89 -31.65
CA GLU A 127 -17.98 -14.46 -30.88
C GLU A 127 -17.73 -14.47 -29.38
N ASP A 128 -16.49 -14.25 -28.94
CA ASP A 128 -16.08 -14.17 -27.55
C ASP A 128 -16.31 -12.74 -27.02
N GLU A 129 -16.45 -12.62 -25.72
CA GLU A 129 -16.48 -11.31 -25.04
C GLU A 129 -15.30 -11.17 -24.08
N ALA A 130 -14.78 -9.96 -23.97
CA ALA A 130 -13.66 -9.67 -23.09
C ALA A 130 -13.94 -8.42 -22.26
N ALA A 131 -13.41 -8.38 -21.04
CA ALA A 131 -13.41 -7.21 -20.17
C ALA A 131 -12.01 -6.96 -19.63
N LEU A 132 -11.67 -5.68 -19.43
CA LEU A 132 -10.40 -5.23 -18.89
C LEU A 132 -10.60 -4.71 -17.46
N VAL A 133 -9.80 -5.20 -16.52
CA VAL A 133 -9.75 -4.76 -15.13
C VAL A 133 -8.32 -4.33 -14.81
N TRP A 134 -8.16 -3.15 -14.25
CA TRP A 134 -6.87 -2.65 -13.79
C TRP A 134 -6.67 -2.92 -12.30
N THR A 135 -5.47 -3.33 -11.86
CA THR A 135 -5.16 -3.52 -10.43
C THR A 135 -5.33 -2.26 -9.61
N VAL A 136 -5.13 -1.12 -10.23
CA VAL A 136 -5.46 0.20 -9.71
C VAL A 136 -6.53 0.82 -10.63
N PRO A 137 -7.70 1.22 -10.11
CA PRO A 137 -8.79 1.75 -10.91
C PRO A 137 -8.35 2.92 -11.80
N SER A 138 -8.87 2.96 -13.02
CA SER A 138 -8.70 4.06 -13.96
C SER A 138 -10.03 4.80 -14.12
N GLU A 139 -10.02 6.13 -14.08
CA GLU A 139 -11.24 6.93 -14.26
C GLU A 139 -11.88 6.75 -15.63
N ASN A 140 -11.08 6.44 -16.65
CA ASN A 140 -11.51 6.35 -18.03
C ASN A 140 -12.02 4.97 -18.46
N VAL A 141 -11.85 3.93 -17.63
CA VAL A 141 -12.18 2.56 -18.00
C VAL A 141 -13.03 1.93 -16.91
N LYS A 142 -14.33 1.78 -17.18
CA LYS A 142 -15.21 0.96 -16.33
C LYS A 142 -15.19 -0.48 -16.86
N PRO A 143 -14.93 -1.48 -16.02
CA PRO A 143 -14.92 -2.87 -16.42
C PRO A 143 -16.30 -3.30 -16.96
N ALA A 144 -16.34 -3.65 -18.24
CA ALA A 144 -17.54 -4.16 -18.90
C ALA A 144 -17.13 -5.09 -20.04
N PHE A 145 -17.97 -6.10 -20.34
CA PHE A 145 -17.75 -6.97 -21.48
C PHE A 145 -18.00 -6.23 -22.81
N THR A 146 -17.11 -6.45 -23.75
CA THR A 146 -17.23 -6.00 -25.13
C THR A 146 -16.73 -7.06 -26.09
N HIS A 147 -17.27 -7.05 -27.32
CA HIS A 147 -16.78 -7.86 -28.45
C HIS A 147 -15.76 -7.09 -29.30
N ASP A 148 -15.64 -5.78 -29.07
CA ASP A 148 -14.72 -4.92 -29.80
C ASP A 148 -13.33 -4.90 -29.15
N ARG A 149 -12.40 -5.61 -29.80
CA ARG A 149 -10.99 -5.67 -29.39
C ARG A 149 -10.27 -4.36 -29.53
N ALA A 150 -10.67 -3.51 -30.49
CA ALA A 150 -9.98 -2.25 -30.73
C ALA A 150 -10.13 -1.30 -29.53
N ILE A 151 -11.32 -1.27 -28.91
CA ILE A 151 -11.58 -0.50 -27.69
C ILE A 151 -10.67 -0.96 -26.55
N LEU A 152 -10.54 -2.29 -26.35
CA LEU A 152 -9.70 -2.83 -25.28
C LEU A 152 -8.22 -2.59 -25.52
N ASN A 153 -7.73 -2.75 -26.76
CA ASN A 153 -6.34 -2.46 -27.11
C ASN A 153 -6.01 -0.98 -26.91
N GLN A 154 -6.88 -0.07 -27.35
CA GLN A 154 -6.72 1.36 -27.12
C GLN A 154 -6.72 1.69 -25.62
N ALA A 155 -7.55 1.01 -24.83
CA ALA A 155 -7.56 1.18 -23.38
C ALA A 155 -6.26 0.69 -22.72
N VAL A 156 -5.62 -0.37 -23.25
CA VAL A 156 -4.32 -0.87 -22.76
C VAL A 156 -3.19 0.08 -23.16
N GLU A 157 -3.12 0.51 -24.42
CA GLU A 157 -2.08 1.41 -24.93
C GLU A 157 -2.11 2.78 -24.26
N GLY A 158 -3.30 3.33 -23.99
CA GLY A 158 -3.49 4.67 -23.42
C GLY A 158 -3.19 4.79 -21.92
N GLN A 159 -2.88 3.69 -21.23
CA GLN A 159 -2.68 3.73 -19.78
C GLN A 159 -1.22 3.98 -19.39
N LYS A 160 -1.09 4.57 -18.19
CA LYS A 160 0.20 4.80 -17.52
C LYS A 160 0.22 4.06 -16.19
N VAL A 161 1.43 3.82 -15.70
CA VAL A 161 1.65 3.29 -14.34
C VAL A 161 1.05 4.25 -13.31
N SER A 162 0.43 3.70 -12.29
CA SER A 162 -0.06 4.43 -11.12
C SER A 162 1.00 4.47 -10.02
N TRP A 163 0.84 5.40 -9.09
CA TRP A 163 1.64 5.46 -7.87
C TRP A 163 1.03 4.63 -6.72
N GLU A 164 -0.10 4.00 -6.95
CA GLU A 164 -0.83 3.22 -5.96
C GLU A 164 -0.40 1.76 -5.96
N ARG A 165 -0.71 1.09 -4.86
CA ARG A 165 -0.47 -0.33 -4.67
C ARG A 165 -1.52 -1.19 -5.37
N ALA A 166 -1.07 -2.33 -5.95
CA ALA A 166 -1.98 -3.35 -6.46
C ALA A 166 -2.79 -4.01 -5.33
N VAL A 167 -4.07 -4.28 -5.61
CA VAL A 167 -4.94 -5.09 -4.74
C VAL A 167 -5.61 -6.17 -5.59
N VAL A 168 -4.82 -7.19 -5.98
CA VAL A 168 -5.26 -8.28 -6.87
C VAL A 168 -6.50 -9.03 -6.36
N PRO A 169 -6.65 -9.31 -5.04
CA PRO A 169 -7.85 -9.96 -4.54
C PRO A 169 -9.14 -9.21 -4.89
N LYS A 170 -9.14 -7.88 -4.81
CA LYS A 170 -10.29 -7.04 -5.18
C LYS A 170 -10.60 -7.14 -6.67
N CYS A 171 -9.56 -7.16 -7.50
CA CYS A 171 -9.73 -7.28 -8.96
C CYS A 171 -10.27 -8.67 -9.37
N VAL A 172 -9.82 -9.73 -8.70
CA VAL A 172 -10.36 -11.09 -8.92
C VAL A 172 -11.81 -11.18 -8.48
N ALA A 173 -12.19 -10.54 -7.37
CA ALA A 173 -13.60 -10.49 -6.94
C ALA A 173 -14.46 -9.72 -7.97
N GLU A 174 -13.97 -8.61 -8.51
CA GLU A 174 -14.64 -7.85 -9.57
C GLU A 174 -14.75 -8.68 -10.87
N ALA A 175 -13.66 -9.35 -11.27
CA ALA A 175 -13.66 -10.26 -12.42
C ALA A 175 -14.68 -11.40 -12.24
N ASN A 176 -14.75 -11.97 -11.04
CA ASN A 176 -15.73 -13.01 -10.72
C ASN A 176 -17.18 -12.49 -10.81
N ALA A 177 -17.43 -11.27 -10.31
CA ALA A 177 -18.75 -10.64 -10.42
C ALA A 177 -19.16 -10.36 -11.88
N LEU A 178 -18.21 -9.97 -12.75
CA LEU A 178 -18.44 -9.82 -14.18
C LEU A 178 -18.76 -11.17 -14.83
N LEU A 179 -17.92 -12.18 -14.58
CA LEU A 179 -18.08 -13.51 -15.17
C LEU A 179 -19.35 -14.24 -14.69
N ALA A 180 -19.82 -13.93 -13.48
CA ALA A 180 -21.10 -14.45 -12.98
C ALA A 180 -22.30 -13.98 -13.82
N ARG A 181 -22.21 -12.81 -14.46
CA ARG A 181 -23.24 -12.25 -15.33
C ARG A 181 -23.15 -12.75 -16.77
N SER A 182 -22.03 -13.38 -17.13
CA SER A 182 -21.83 -13.94 -18.47
C SER A 182 -22.65 -15.20 -18.69
N HIS A 183 -23.16 -15.38 -19.90
CA HIS A 183 -23.91 -16.56 -20.32
C HIS A 183 -23.03 -17.62 -21.02
N ASN A 184 -21.76 -17.31 -21.27
CA ASN A 184 -20.83 -18.18 -21.95
C ASN A 184 -20.36 -19.34 -21.04
N ILE A 185 -20.13 -20.51 -21.63
CA ILE A 185 -19.76 -21.74 -20.91
C ILE A 185 -18.31 -21.67 -20.45
N HIS A 186 -17.42 -21.08 -21.28
CA HIS A 186 -16.01 -20.95 -20.95
C HIS A 186 -15.75 -19.60 -20.32
N ARG A 187 -15.30 -19.62 -19.06
CA ARG A 187 -14.97 -18.45 -18.28
C ARG A 187 -13.52 -18.50 -17.88
N GLU A 188 -12.77 -17.45 -18.19
CA GLU A 188 -11.32 -17.41 -18.01
C GLU A 188 -10.91 -16.08 -17.41
N ILE A 189 -9.97 -16.11 -16.44
CA ILE A 189 -9.30 -14.93 -15.91
C ILE A 189 -7.83 -14.99 -16.31
N TYR A 190 -7.31 -13.86 -16.78
CA TYR A 190 -5.92 -13.65 -17.10
C TYR A 190 -5.36 -12.55 -16.19
N ILE A 191 -4.22 -12.80 -15.56
CA ILE A 191 -3.52 -11.81 -14.71
C ILE A 191 -2.15 -11.57 -15.30
N VAL A 192 -1.88 -10.33 -15.68
CA VAL A 192 -0.57 -9.85 -16.13
C VAL A 192 0.01 -8.96 -15.02
N SER A 193 1.03 -9.42 -14.32
CA SER A 193 1.61 -8.73 -13.14
C SER A 193 3.05 -9.17 -12.91
N ASP A 194 3.83 -8.38 -12.15
CA ASP A 194 5.14 -8.78 -11.63
C ASP A 194 5.04 -9.76 -10.45
N LEU A 195 3.84 -10.12 -10.04
CA LEU A 195 3.52 -11.07 -8.97
C LEU A 195 4.06 -10.67 -7.59
N GLN A 196 4.24 -9.39 -7.33
CA GLN A 196 4.69 -8.91 -6.05
C GLN A 196 3.77 -9.41 -4.92
N SER A 197 4.37 -10.02 -3.88
CA SER A 197 3.62 -10.73 -2.83
C SER A 197 2.64 -9.86 -2.07
N THR A 198 2.95 -8.58 -1.92
CA THR A 198 2.15 -7.58 -1.22
C THR A 198 0.86 -7.23 -1.97
N GLY A 199 0.87 -7.25 -3.31
CA GLY A 199 -0.31 -7.04 -4.15
C GLY A 199 -1.34 -8.17 -4.07
N PHE A 200 -0.91 -9.38 -3.69
CA PHE A 200 -1.76 -10.56 -3.52
C PHE A 200 -2.13 -10.84 -2.05
N SER A 201 -1.77 -9.95 -1.11
CA SER A 201 -2.15 -10.14 0.29
C SER A 201 -3.67 -10.02 0.47
N VAL A 202 -4.21 -11.01 1.18
CA VAL A 202 -5.63 -11.05 1.54
C VAL A 202 -5.84 -10.16 2.76
N PRO A 203 -6.87 -9.31 2.82
CA PRO A 203 -7.22 -8.56 4.02
C PRO A 203 -7.44 -9.47 5.22
N ALA A 204 -7.10 -8.98 6.40
CA ALA A 204 -7.17 -9.77 7.65
C ALA A 204 -8.60 -10.24 8.03
N ASP A 205 -9.63 -9.62 7.45
CA ASP A 205 -11.05 -9.97 7.65
C ASP A 205 -11.50 -11.23 6.87
N GLY A 206 -10.58 -11.86 6.13
CA GLY A 206 -10.88 -13.08 5.34
C GLY A 206 -11.80 -12.85 4.14
N SER A 207 -12.22 -11.61 3.86
CA SER A 207 -13.10 -11.27 2.74
C SER A 207 -12.46 -11.46 1.35
N GLY A 208 -11.20 -11.84 1.33
CA GLY A 208 -10.40 -11.95 0.11
C GLY A 208 -9.97 -13.36 -0.26
N ILE A 209 -10.69 -14.41 0.15
CA ILE A 209 -10.45 -15.73 -0.40
C ILE A 209 -10.66 -15.64 -1.90
N LEU A 210 -9.60 -15.91 -2.65
CA LEU A 210 -9.58 -15.87 -4.10
C LEU A 210 -10.40 -17.07 -4.63
N SER A 211 -11.72 -17.00 -4.44
CA SER A 211 -12.66 -18.06 -4.79
C SER A 211 -13.00 -17.99 -6.28
N TRP A 212 -12.09 -18.48 -7.09
CA TRP A 212 -12.32 -18.70 -8.50
C TRP A 212 -12.21 -20.20 -8.81
N GLU A 213 -13.22 -20.78 -9.45
CA GLU A 213 -13.26 -22.21 -9.80
C GLU A 213 -12.95 -22.50 -11.27
N GLY A 214 -12.76 -21.45 -12.07
CA GLY A 214 -12.47 -21.53 -13.51
C GLY A 214 -10.97 -21.59 -13.83
N LYS A 215 -10.67 -21.43 -15.11
CA LYS A 215 -9.29 -21.33 -15.60
C LYS A 215 -8.69 -19.98 -15.23
N LEU A 216 -7.52 -20.03 -14.64
CA LEU A 216 -6.74 -18.85 -14.26
C LEU A 216 -5.38 -18.92 -14.95
N PHE A 217 -5.12 -17.98 -15.84
CA PHE A 217 -3.83 -17.82 -16.51
C PHE A 217 -3.06 -16.68 -15.85
N ILE A 218 -1.83 -16.96 -15.43
CA ILE A 218 -0.93 -15.98 -14.84
C ILE A 218 0.24 -15.76 -15.78
N LEU A 219 0.44 -14.50 -16.17
CA LEU A 219 1.48 -14.05 -17.06
C LEU A 219 2.46 -13.17 -16.24
N PRO A 220 3.54 -13.77 -15.72
CA PRO A 220 4.55 -13.01 -15.00
C PRO A 220 5.25 -12.03 -15.93
N VAL A 221 5.51 -10.83 -15.42
CA VAL A 221 6.35 -9.83 -16.08
C VAL A 221 7.74 -9.88 -15.43
N SER A 222 8.76 -9.38 -16.13
CA SER A 222 10.13 -9.34 -15.60
C SER A 222 10.21 -8.67 -14.23
N VAL A 223 10.97 -9.28 -13.30
CA VAL A 223 11.08 -8.86 -11.90
C VAL A 223 12.46 -8.27 -11.65
N GLU A 224 12.50 -7.19 -10.87
CA GLU A 224 13.73 -6.62 -10.35
C GLU A 224 14.02 -7.21 -8.97
N LEU A 225 15.28 -7.61 -8.73
CA LEU A 225 15.68 -8.29 -7.50
C LEU A 225 16.42 -7.37 -6.52
N ARG A 226 16.62 -6.12 -6.89
CA ARG A 226 17.34 -5.12 -6.08
C ARG A 226 16.45 -3.90 -5.89
N ASN A 227 16.29 -3.49 -4.65
CA ASN A 227 15.63 -2.24 -4.33
C ASN A 227 16.08 -1.75 -2.96
N VAL A 228 16.39 -0.46 -2.84
CA VAL A 228 16.67 0.23 -1.59
C VAL A 228 15.73 1.40 -1.50
N ALA A 229 14.83 1.39 -0.55
CA ALA A 229 13.73 2.34 -0.51
C ALA A 229 13.61 3.07 0.83
N LEU A 230 13.02 4.24 0.79
CA LEU A 230 12.53 4.96 1.96
C LEU A 230 11.17 4.38 2.37
N ILE A 231 11.08 3.84 3.58
CA ILE A 231 9.87 3.19 4.08
C ILE A 231 9.13 4.01 5.14
N ASN A 232 9.82 4.98 5.75
CA ASN A 232 9.27 5.86 6.77
C ASN A 232 10.15 7.11 6.90
N GLY A 233 9.58 8.21 7.38
CA GLY A 233 10.33 9.42 7.66
C GLY A 233 9.44 10.55 8.16
N GLY A 234 10.06 11.54 8.80
CA GLY A 234 9.33 12.68 9.35
C GLY A 234 10.14 13.42 10.39
N VAL A 235 9.44 14.22 11.18
CA VAL A 235 10.05 14.99 12.26
C VAL A 235 10.06 14.19 13.56
N GLU A 236 11.22 14.13 14.23
CA GLU A 236 11.38 13.40 15.50
C GLU A 236 10.86 14.18 16.72
N ASN A 237 10.94 15.50 16.64
CA ASN A 237 10.58 16.38 17.76
C ASN A 237 9.07 16.47 17.91
N GLN A 238 8.57 16.12 19.06
CA GLN A 238 7.16 16.37 19.44
C GLN A 238 6.93 17.83 19.88
N ILE A 239 8.01 18.52 20.24
CA ILE A 239 8.01 19.94 20.62
C ILE A 239 8.80 20.72 19.59
N LEU A 240 8.15 21.63 18.87
CA LEU A 240 8.77 22.54 17.92
C LEU A 240 8.85 23.94 18.52
N GLN A 241 10.06 24.49 18.56
CA GLN A 241 10.29 25.85 19.03
C GLN A 241 11.07 26.61 17.96
N PRO A 242 10.66 27.85 17.62
CA PRO A 242 11.40 28.68 16.69
C PRO A 242 12.84 28.93 17.17
N GLY A 243 13.80 28.72 16.27
CA GLY A 243 15.23 28.87 16.60
C GLY A 243 15.89 27.65 17.24
N ALA A 244 15.10 26.66 17.67
CA ALA A 244 15.64 25.38 18.15
C ALA A 244 15.84 24.37 17.00
N PRO A 245 16.84 23.46 17.14
CA PRO A 245 17.05 22.42 16.15
C PRO A 245 15.85 21.48 16.04
N VAL A 246 15.48 21.16 14.80
CA VAL A 246 14.48 20.17 14.46
C VAL A 246 15.18 18.88 14.04
N GLY A 247 14.88 17.77 14.71
CA GLY A 247 15.30 16.44 14.31
C GLY A 247 14.38 15.90 13.21
N VAL A 248 14.96 15.44 12.12
CA VAL A 248 14.25 14.78 11.02
C VAL A 248 14.87 13.40 10.83
N PHE A 249 14.03 12.37 10.68
CA PHE A 249 14.52 11.01 10.47
C PHE A 249 13.98 10.42 9.18
N ALA A 250 14.69 9.42 8.69
CA ALA A 250 14.19 8.49 7.67
C ALA A 250 14.62 7.07 8.00
N GLU A 251 13.81 6.11 7.60
CA GLU A 251 14.09 4.69 7.65
C GLU A 251 14.25 4.17 6.22
N ILE A 252 15.44 3.66 5.94
CA ILE A 252 15.87 3.16 4.64
C ILE A 252 15.99 1.65 4.75
N LYS A 253 15.32 0.92 3.88
CA LYS A 253 15.35 -0.54 3.85
C LYS A 253 15.94 -1.06 2.56
N ASN A 254 16.85 -2.01 2.68
CA ASN A 254 17.39 -2.76 1.56
C ASN A 254 16.56 -4.04 1.35
N PHE A 255 15.78 -4.08 0.31
CA PHE A 255 14.98 -5.25 -0.08
C PHE A 255 15.77 -6.24 -0.94
N GLY A 256 17.00 -5.87 -1.35
CA GLY A 256 17.89 -6.71 -2.13
C GLY A 256 18.63 -7.77 -1.31
N LYS A 257 19.39 -8.62 -2.01
CA LYS A 257 20.22 -9.68 -1.43
C LYS A 257 21.71 -9.31 -1.30
N THR A 258 22.08 -8.11 -1.73
CA THR A 258 23.45 -7.58 -1.68
C THR A 258 23.50 -6.33 -0.81
N ILE A 259 24.67 -6.06 -0.20
CA ILE A 259 24.91 -4.85 0.59
C ILE A 259 24.72 -3.62 -0.33
N ALA A 260 24.00 -2.62 0.17
CA ALA A 260 23.89 -1.32 -0.47
C ALA A 260 24.89 -0.36 0.18
N GLU A 261 26.00 -0.13 -0.50
CA GLU A 261 27.05 0.79 -0.06
C GLU A 261 26.84 2.20 -0.61
N ASN A 262 27.35 3.20 0.09
CA ASN A 262 27.35 4.60 -0.33
C ASN A 262 25.96 5.17 -0.62
N VAL A 263 24.94 4.73 0.13
CA VAL A 263 23.59 5.27 0.05
C VAL A 263 23.60 6.72 0.55
N LEU A 264 23.46 7.67 -0.36
CA LEU A 264 23.42 9.09 -0.03
C LEU A 264 21.98 9.50 0.30
N ALA A 265 21.69 9.72 1.58
CA ALA A 265 20.45 10.32 2.03
C ALA A 265 20.59 11.84 2.11
N ARG A 266 19.73 12.57 1.41
CA ARG A 266 19.70 14.06 1.36
C ARG A 266 18.39 14.57 1.91
N LEU A 267 18.46 15.52 2.81
CA LEU A 267 17.31 16.24 3.35
C LEU A 267 17.15 17.59 2.66
N SER A 268 15.97 17.88 2.18
CA SER A 268 15.56 19.18 1.63
C SER A 268 14.41 19.77 2.44
N ILE A 269 14.44 21.09 2.67
CA ILE A 269 13.38 21.85 3.33
C ILE A 269 12.93 22.96 2.38
N ASN A 270 11.63 23.02 2.06
CA ASN A 270 11.05 23.95 1.09
C ASN A 270 11.79 23.98 -0.27
N GLY A 271 12.35 22.83 -0.67
CA GLY A 271 13.11 22.69 -1.91
C GLY A 271 14.62 22.86 -1.78
N ASP A 272 15.10 23.50 -0.72
CA ASP A 272 16.54 23.71 -0.49
C ASP A 272 17.17 22.51 0.22
N ALA A 273 18.29 22.01 -0.32
CA ALA A 273 19.07 20.95 0.33
C ALA A 273 19.78 21.49 1.57
N VAL A 274 19.48 20.93 2.75
CA VAL A 274 19.96 21.44 4.04
C VAL A 274 20.91 20.50 4.76
N ALA A 275 20.86 19.20 4.48
CA ALA A 275 21.74 18.20 5.09
C ALA A 275 21.84 16.95 4.21
N GLN A 276 22.94 16.21 4.40
CA GLN A 276 23.15 14.91 3.75
C GLN A 276 23.93 13.97 4.64
N ARG A 277 23.72 12.66 4.43
CA ARG A 277 24.40 11.58 5.13
C ARG A 277 24.63 10.42 4.17
N VAL A 278 25.79 9.77 4.29
CA VAL A 278 26.11 8.54 3.59
C VAL A 278 26.01 7.38 4.58
N LEU A 279 25.39 6.28 4.15
CA LEU A 279 25.22 5.10 4.98
C LEU A 279 25.36 3.83 4.14
N THR A 280 25.53 2.71 4.83
CA THR A 280 25.53 1.36 4.26
C THR A 280 24.35 0.60 4.83
N VAL A 281 23.59 -0.11 3.98
CA VAL A 281 22.43 -0.87 4.41
C VAL A 281 22.62 -2.34 4.02
N GLU A 282 22.68 -3.19 5.03
CA GLU A 282 22.80 -4.64 4.86
C GLU A 282 21.57 -5.25 4.18
N PRO A 283 21.70 -6.41 3.53
CA PRO A 283 20.58 -7.10 2.89
C PRO A 283 19.44 -7.38 3.87
N GLY A 284 18.22 -6.99 3.50
CA GLY A 284 17.02 -7.15 4.33
C GLY A 284 16.93 -6.23 5.55
N ALA A 285 18.00 -5.48 5.87
CA ALA A 285 18.04 -4.59 7.03
C ALA A 285 17.33 -3.26 6.77
N THR A 286 16.86 -2.66 7.87
CA THR A 286 16.37 -1.28 7.91
C THR A 286 17.34 -0.43 8.69
N GLN A 287 17.84 0.63 8.07
CA GLN A 287 18.74 1.59 8.69
C GLN A 287 18.03 2.92 8.90
N ARG A 288 18.08 3.43 10.15
CA ARG A 288 17.56 4.76 10.48
C ARG A 288 18.65 5.80 10.34
N VAL A 289 18.35 6.89 9.66
CA VAL A 289 19.20 8.09 9.54
C VAL A 289 18.47 9.27 10.16
N SER A 290 19.22 10.10 10.94
CA SER A 290 18.67 11.30 11.57
C SER A 290 19.49 12.53 11.16
N PHE A 291 18.77 13.64 10.96
CA PHE A 291 19.31 14.95 10.63
C PHE A 291 18.92 15.96 11.71
N ARG A 292 19.76 16.93 11.99
CA ARG A 292 19.42 18.08 12.84
C ARG A 292 19.54 19.36 12.00
N VAL A 293 18.44 20.09 11.88
CA VAL A 293 18.35 21.29 11.05
C VAL A 293 17.67 22.43 11.79
N ASN A 294 18.05 23.68 11.50
CA ASN A 294 17.43 24.88 12.06
C ASN A 294 16.62 25.59 10.96
N PRO A 295 15.33 25.28 10.79
CA PRO A 295 14.49 25.94 9.80
C PRO A 295 14.34 27.43 10.12
N LYS A 296 14.65 28.30 9.14
CA LYS A 296 14.44 29.75 9.26
C LYS A 296 12.98 30.14 9.03
N ALA A 297 12.29 29.37 8.21
CA ALA A 297 10.90 29.61 7.88
C ALA A 297 9.97 29.34 9.06
N ARG A 298 8.87 30.09 9.14
CA ARG A 298 7.79 29.92 10.09
C ARG A 298 6.51 29.56 9.34
N GLY A 299 5.51 29.04 10.02
CA GLY A 299 4.29 28.52 9.41
C GLY A 299 4.47 27.10 8.87
N TRP A 300 3.77 26.78 7.82
CA TRP A 300 3.85 25.46 7.19
C TRP A 300 5.17 25.28 6.44
N ILE A 301 5.83 24.18 6.70
CA ILE A 301 7.10 23.78 6.12
C ILE A 301 6.94 22.42 5.49
N GLY A 302 7.34 22.31 4.23
CA GLY A 302 7.43 21.06 3.51
C GLY A 302 8.86 20.56 3.43
N GLY A 303 9.08 19.27 3.61
CA GLY A 303 10.39 18.65 3.49
C GLY A 303 10.34 17.38 2.65
N ALA A 304 11.49 17.01 2.11
CA ALA A 304 11.69 15.76 1.39
C ALA A 304 13.04 15.15 1.78
N ILE A 305 13.06 13.83 1.93
CA ILE A 305 14.28 13.05 2.07
C ILE A 305 14.42 12.24 0.80
N THR A 306 15.57 12.27 0.16
CA THR A 306 15.86 11.55 -1.09
C THR A 306 17.08 10.65 -0.92
N ILE A 307 17.07 9.51 -1.59
CA ILE A 307 18.22 8.61 -1.72
C ILE A 307 18.56 8.43 -3.20
N ASN A 308 19.82 8.09 -3.48
CA ASN A 308 20.33 7.89 -4.86
C ASN A 308 20.96 6.50 -4.98
N THR A 309 20.16 5.45 -5.07
CA THR A 309 20.72 4.10 -4.92
C THR A 309 20.52 3.15 -6.08
N ASP A 310 19.41 3.27 -6.81
CA ASP A 310 19.03 2.33 -7.86
C ASP A 310 18.21 2.97 -8.97
N ASP A 311 17.84 2.16 -9.97
CA ASP A 311 17.06 2.60 -11.12
C ASP A 311 15.58 2.81 -10.81
N ARG A 312 15.13 2.38 -9.60
CA ARG A 312 13.75 2.51 -9.15
C ARG A 312 13.55 3.82 -8.38
N THR A 313 13.43 4.90 -9.13
CA THR A 313 13.37 6.26 -8.57
C THR A 313 12.08 6.59 -7.80
N GLN A 314 11.03 5.79 -7.96
CA GLN A 314 9.70 6.05 -7.43
C GLN A 314 9.65 6.03 -5.89
N ASP A 315 10.41 5.15 -5.24
CA ASP A 315 10.46 4.97 -3.79
C ASP A 315 11.72 5.57 -3.14
N ASN A 316 12.45 6.36 -3.92
CA ASN A 316 13.65 7.06 -3.48
C ASN A 316 13.37 8.41 -2.82
N THR A 317 12.11 8.80 -2.63
CA THR A 317 11.74 10.08 -2.00
C THR A 317 10.64 9.88 -0.97
N TRP A 318 10.84 10.46 0.21
CA TRP A 318 9.86 10.52 1.28
C TRP A 318 9.54 11.96 1.62
N PHE A 319 8.26 12.32 1.59
CA PHE A 319 7.78 13.67 1.87
C PHE A 319 7.23 13.75 3.29
N PHE A 320 7.42 14.92 3.91
CA PHE A 320 6.85 15.22 5.22
C PHE A 320 6.51 16.70 5.32
N THR A 321 5.59 17.03 6.23
CA THR A 321 5.19 18.40 6.50
C THR A 321 5.12 18.62 8.00
N PHE A 322 5.39 19.83 8.43
CA PHE A 322 5.20 20.27 9.81
C PHE A 322 4.92 21.76 9.85
N ARG A 323 4.32 22.20 10.95
CA ARG A 323 4.05 23.62 11.16
C ARG A 323 5.01 24.16 12.23
N MET A 324 5.91 25.05 11.84
CA MET A 324 6.73 25.82 12.77
C MET A 324 5.91 26.99 13.29
N PRO A 325 5.60 27.04 14.59
CA PRO A 325 4.81 28.15 15.13
C PRO A 325 5.55 29.48 14.97
N SER A 326 4.80 30.51 14.69
CA SER A 326 5.35 31.87 14.75
C SER A 326 5.42 32.35 16.20
N ARG A 327 4.37 32.06 16.95
CA ARG A 327 4.18 32.40 18.36
C ARG A 327 3.07 31.53 18.94
N TYR A 328 3.17 31.14 20.21
CA TYR A 328 2.10 30.48 20.96
C TYR A 328 1.41 31.50 21.87
N THR A 329 0.08 31.50 21.90
CA THR A 329 -0.70 32.33 22.81
C THR A 329 -1.03 31.53 24.05
N ILE A 330 -0.49 31.93 25.19
CA ILE A 330 -0.69 31.29 26.48
C ILE A 330 -1.59 32.16 27.34
N LEU A 331 -2.62 31.59 27.93
CA LEU A 331 -3.44 32.28 28.94
C LEU A 331 -3.17 31.67 30.31
N LEU A 332 -2.66 32.48 31.24
CA LEU A 332 -2.44 32.10 32.63
C LEU A 332 -3.63 32.57 33.44
N VAL A 333 -4.23 31.70 34.22
CA VAL A 333 -5.41 32.00 35.04
C VAL A 333 -5.11 31.55 36.49
N GLY A 334 -5.21 32.47 37.42
CA GLY A 334 -5.01 32.18 38.86
C GLY A 334 -6.12 32.76 39.72
N LYS A 335 -6.09 32.50 41.02
CA LYS A 335 -6.93 33.23 41.96
C LYS A 335 -6.52 34.69 42.04
N THR A 336 -5.20 34.93 42.11
CA THR A 336 -4.55 36.23 42.19
C THR A 336 -3.46 36.36 41.16
N THR A 337 -2.92 37.57 40.95
CA THR A 337 -1.78 37.80 40.08
C THR A 337 -0.49 37.13 40.57
N GLU A 338 -0.34 36.93 41.87
CA GLU A 338 0.81 36.24 42.45
C GLU A 338 0.83 34.75 42.09
N ASP A 339 -0.36 34.09 42.04
CA ASP A 339 -0.46 32.67 41.66
C ASP A 339 0.04 32.35 40.26
N VAL A 340 0.05 33.34 39.36
CA VAL A 340 0.49 33.18 37.93
C VAL A 340 1.82 33.80 37.66
N ARG A 341 2.40 34.57 38.56
CA ARG A 341 3.61 35.36 38.37
C ARG A 341 4.84 34.54 38.01
N SER A 342 5.10 33.45 38.76
CA SER A 342 6.25 32.57 38.51
C SER A 342 6.18 31.92 37.12
N MET A 343 5.00 31.47 36.68
CA MET A 343 4.76 30.91 35.34
C MET A 343 4.99 31.99 34.26
N GLY A 344 4.49 33.21 34.49
CA GLY A 344 4.71 34.33 33.57
C GLY A 344 6.19 34.68 33.41
N LEU A 345 6.97 34.69 34.49
CA LEU A 345 8.41 34.91 34.45
C LEU A 345 9.11 33.77 33.72
N ALA A 346 8.75 32.51 33.97
CA ALA A 346 9.32 31.35 33.28
C ALA A 346 9.09 31.39 31.77
N LEU A 347 7.87 31.71 31.30
CA LEU A 347 7.51 31.80 29.88
C LEU A 347 8.19 32.99 29.17
N ASN A 348 8.47 34.05 29.89
CA ASN A 348 9.13 35.24 29.35
C ASN A 348 10.66 35.19 29.44
N SER A 349 11.27 34.23 30.17
CA SER A 349 12.72 34.12 30.36
C SER A 349 13.53 33.77 29.11
N LEU A 350 12.91 33.19 28.08
CA LEU A 350 13.55 32.73 26.83
C LEU A 350 13.49 33.79 25.71
N GLN A 351 13.81 35.03 26.00
CA GLN A 351 13.64 36.14 25.05
C GLN A 351 14.84 36.43 24.11
N GLU A 352 15.94 35.69 24.16
CA GLU A 352 17.02 35.84 23.18
C GLU A 352 16.57 35.34 21.79
N GLY A 353 16.17 36.29 20.91
CA GLY A 353 15.73 35.99 19.53
C GLY A 353 14.25 36.26 19.22
N GLY A 354 13.47 36.81 20.15
CA GLY A 354 12.03 37.11 20.02
C GLY A 354 11.16 36.13 20.80
N SER A 355 10.19 36.67 21.55
CA SER A 355 9.31 35.88 22.41
C SER A 355 8.51 34.85 21.59
N VAL A 356 8.72 33.57 21.86
CA VAL A 356 7.94 32.44 21.29
C VAL A 356 6.51 32.40 21.87
N PHE A 357 6.35 32.99 23.06
CA PHE A 357 5.08 33.00 23.79
C PHE A 357 4.49 34.40 23.85
N LEU A 358 3.21 34.52 23.57
CA LEU A 358 2.38 35.68 23.90
C LEU A 358 1.60 35.31 25.16
N VAL A 359 2.02 35.85 26.30
CA VAL A 359 1.46 35.52 27.59
C VAL A 359 0.42 36.53 27.99
N ASN A 360 -0.84 36.10 28.15
CA ASN A 360 -1.94 36.83 28.71
C ASN A 360 -2.22 36.31 30.12
N GLN A 361 -2.71 37.17 31.00
CA GLN A 361 -3.06 36.82 32.40
C GLN A 361 -4.49 37.22 32.70
N ALA A 362 -5.15 36.41 33.50
CA ALA A 362 -6.47 36.67 34.06
C ALA A 362 -6.53 36.17 35.51
N ILE A 363 -7.38 36.75 36.34
CA ILE A 363 -7.60 36.32 37.70
C ILE A 363 -9.04 35.81 37.89
N TYR A 364 -9.26 35.14 39.00
CA TYR A 364 -10.59 34.68 39.40
C TYR A 364 -11.58 35.84 39.48
N GLY A 365 -12.72 35.69 38.81
CA GLY A 365 -13.70 36.76 38.66
C GLY A 365 -13.62 37.55 37.34
N ASP A 366 -12.49 37.50 36.62
CA ASP A 366 -12.37 38.06 35.28
C ASP A 366 -13.12 37.21 34.23
N ASN A 367 -13.50 37.83 33.14
CA ASN A 367 -14.05 37.11 31.99
C ASN A 367 -12.89 36.51 31.14
N TRP A 368 -12.16 35.53 31.68
CA TRP A 368 -11.07 34.87 30.98
C TRP A 368 -11.53 34.03 29.78
N ILE A 369 -12.80 33.62 29.72
CA ILE A 369 -13.40 32.85 28.64
C ILE A 369 -13.27 33.58 27.29
N SER A 370 -13.45 34.91 27.26
CA SER A 370 -13.29 35.70 26.02
C SER A 370 -11.88 35.63 25.44
N ASN A 371 -10.87 35.39 26.28
CA ASN A 371 -9.47 35.25 25.86
C ASN A 371 -9.09 33.78 25.57
N MET A 372 -9.87 32.81 26.07
CA MET A 372 -9.64 31.37 25.88
C MET A 372 -9.66 30.98 24.41
N GLU A 373 -10.59 31.52 23.62
CA GLU A 373 -10.73 31.16 22.20
C GLU A 373 -9.45 31.50 21.40
N LYS A 374 -8.74 32.55 21.79
CA LYS A 374 -7.49 33.01 21.16
C LYS A 374 -6.25 32.30 21.71
N ALA A 375 -6.37 31.59 22.83
CA ALA A 375 -5.27 30.88 23.43
C ALA A 375 -5.02 29.53 22.76
N ASP A 376 -3.75 29.14 22.66
CA ASP A 376 -3.31 27.80 22.26
C ASP A 376 -3.26 26.87 23.47
N VAL A 377 -2.86 27.42 24.65
CA VAL A 377 -2.75 26.67 25.91
C VAL A 377 -3.23 27.52 27.06
N LEU A 378 -3.88 26.86 28.02
CA LEU A 378 -4.31 27.44 29.27
C LEU A 378 -3.48 26.85 30.43
N PHE A 379 -3.06 27.73 31.36
CA PHE A 379 -2.45 27.32 32.62
C PHE A 379 -3.33 27.87 33.76
N PHE A 380 -3.69 26.97 34.65
CA PHE A 380 -4.43 27.31 35.89
C PHE A 380 -3.52 27.06 37.06
N SER A 381 -3.48 28.01 38.01
CA SER A 381 -2.79 27.86 39.31
C SER A 381 -3.69 28.37 40.41
N ASN A 382 -3.92 27.54 41.44
CA ASN A 382 -4.74 27.87 42.60
C ASN A 382 -6.10 28.45 42.21
N TYR A 383 -6.74 27.96 41.12
CA TYR A 383 -8.03 28.44 40.67
C TYR A 383 -9.14 27.84 41.51
N PRO A 384 -9.97 28.64 42.22
CA PRO A 384 -10.83 28.13 43.29
C PRO A 384 -11.86 27.10 42.82
N ALA A 385 -12.65 27.43 41.83
CA ALA A 385 -13.70 26.56 41.31
C ALA A 385 -14.18 27.03 39.93
N PHE A 386 -14.55 26.07 39.07
CA PHE A 386 -15.15 26.33 37.78
C PHE A 386 -16.67 26.40 37.89
N ARG A 387 -17.28 27.43 37.33
CA ARG A 387 -18.71 27.45 37.07
C ARG A 387 -19.07 26.40 36.01
N LEU A 388 -20.31 25.96 35.98
CA LEU A 388 -20.75 24.93 35.01
C LEU A 388 -20.48 25.33 33.56
N ASP A 389 -20.77 26.60 33.20
CA ASP A 389 -20.53 27.13 31.89
C ASP A 389 -19.03 27.22 31.53
N GLU A 390 -18.18 27.54 32.50
CA GLU A 390 -16.73 27.53 32.35
C GLU A 390 -16.20 26.11 32.12
N ALA A 391 -16.66 25.15 32.91
CA ALA A 391 -16.28 23.75 32.79
C ALA A 391 -16.64 23.15 31.43
N ASP A 392 -17.85 23.40 30.93
CA ASP A 392 -18.30 22.91 29.62
C ASP A 392 -17.50 23.51 28.47
N ARG A 393 -17.23 24.82 28.54
CA ARG A 393 -16.40 25.49 27.53
C ARG A 393 -14.94 25.01 27.57
N LEU A 394 -14.38 24.82 28.76
CA LEU A 394 -13.03 24.29 28.94
C LEU A 394 -12.91 22.86 28.40
N LYS A 395 -13.92 22.03 28.66
CA LYS A 395 -14.02 20.69 28.06
C LYS A 395 -13.99 20.76 26.52
N THR A 396 -14.84 21.60 25.92
CA THR A 396 -14.88 21.79 24.47
C THR A 396 -13.53 22.28 23.93
N PHE A 397 -12.88 23.18 24.65
CA PHE A 397 -11.56 23.69 24.30
C PHE A 397 -10.52 22.55 24.21
N VAL A 398 -10.45 21.69 25.22
CA VAL A 398 -9.51 20.55 25.23
C VAL A 398 -9.90 19.54 24.16
N GLU A 399 -11.15 19.12 24.07
CA GLU A 399 -11.62 18.15 23.09
C GLU A 399 -11.38 18.62 21.62
N SER A 400 -11.28 19.94 21.40
CA SER A 400 -10.95 20.51 20.10
C SER A 400 -9.48 20.27 19.67
N GLY A 401 -8.61 19.83 20.59
CA GLY A 401 -7.19 19.57 20.32
C GLY A 401 -6.24 20.58 20.96
N LYS A 402 -6.71 21.39 21.90
CA LYS A 402 -5.88 22.34 22.66
C LYS A 402 -5.50 21.75 24.01
N GLY A 403 -4.54 22.38 24.69
CA GLY A 403 -4.00 21.84 25.93
C GLY A 403 -4.26 22.70 27.17
N VAL A 404 -4.35 22.04 28.33
CA VAL A 404 -4.53 22.70 29.62
C VAL A 404 -3.57 22.11 30.64
N PHE A 405 -2.99 22.98 31.50
CA PHE A 405 -2.16 22.58 32.62
C PHE A 405 -2.71 23.14 33.94
N PHE A 406 -2.93 22.29 34.90
CA PHE A 406 -3.40 22.65 36.22
C PHE A 406 -2.33 22.49 37.29
N PHE A 407 -2.16 23.50 38.11
CA PHE A 407 -1.44 23.42 39.39
C PHE A 407 -2.45 23.54 40.52
N MET A 408 -2.35 22.65 41.51
CA MET A 408 -3.16 22.72 42.73
C MET A 408 -2.82 23.95 43.56
N GLY A 409 -3.55 24.18 44.64
CA GLY A 409 -3.31 25.27 45.58
C GLY A 409 -4.30 25.28 46.73
N SER A 410 -4.06 26.18 47.67
CA SER A 410 -4.82 26.25 48.93
C SER A 410 -6.28 26.61 48.79
N ASP A 411 -6.63 27.32 47.71
CA ASP A 411 -8.00 27.82 47.49
C ASP A 411 -8.80 26.92 46.53
N VAL A 412 -8.24 25.86 46.01
CA VAL A 412 -8.93 24.94 45.09
C VAL A 412 -10.00 24.15 45.87
N ASP A 413 -11.27 24.25 45.45
CA ASP A 413 -12.33 23.38 45.90
C ASP A 413 -12.15 21.99 45.26
N LEU A 414 -11.56 21.07 46.02
CA LEU A 414 -11.24 19.72 45.54
C LEU A 414 -12.47 18.95 45.05
N ARG A 415 -13.65 19.15 45.68
CA ARG A 415 -14.87 18.42 45.26
C ARG A 415 -15.38 18.88 43.93
N GLN A 416 -15.41 20.19 43.69
CA GLN A 416 -15.82 20.75 42.40
C GLN A 416 -14.81 20.43 41.32
N PHE A 417 -13.51 20.50 41.65
CA PHE A 417 -12.45 20.19 40.70
C PHE A 417 -12.42 18.70 40.34
N ASP A 418 -12.63 17.79 41.30
CA ASP A 418 -12.78 16.35 41.09
C ASP A 418 -13.95 16.06 40.13
N SER A 419 -15.12 16.68 40.37
CA SER A 419 -16.28 16.55 39.48
C SER A 419 -15.97 17.01 38.04
N PHE A 420 -15.14 18.03 37.88
CA PHE A 420 -14.70 18.51 36.59
C PHE A 420 -13.71 17.55 35.92
N LEU A 421 -12.68 17.10 36.66
CA LEU A 421 -11.66 16.18 36.12
C LEU A 421 -12.26 14.83 35.70
N SER A 422 -13.20 14.30 36.46
CA SER A 422 -13.88 13.03 36.14
C SER A 422 -14.66 13.09 34.82
N ARG A 423 -15.11 14.28 34.37
CA ARG A 423 -15.78 14.49 33.09
C ARG A 423 -14.82 14.58 31.89
N ILE A 424 -13.56 14.96 32.13
CA ILE A 424 -12.54 15.16 31.07
C ILE A 424 -11.61 13.98 30.97
N GLY A 425 -11.03 13.51 32.09
CA GLY A 425 -9.91 12.56 32.11
C GLY A 425 -10.15 11.29 32.87
N HIS A 426 -11.35 11.08 33.44
CA HIS A 426 -11.69 9.91 34.25
C HIS A 426 -10.77 9.68 35.48
N VAL A 427 -10.11 10.74 35.95
CA VAL A 427 -9.27 10.75 37.15
C VAL A 427 -10.02 11.41 38.30
N SER A 428 -9.98 10.81 39.47
CA SER A 428 -10.53 11.37 40.69
C SER A 428 -9.43 11.81 41.62
N LEU A 429 -9.72 12.83 42.43
CA LEU A 429 -8.84 13.37 43.45
C LEU A 429 -9.14 12.77 44.81
N GLY A 430 -8.09 12.42 45.53
CA GLY A 430 -8.14 11.95 46.92
C GLY A 430 -7.90 13.06 47.96
N ASN A 431 -7.30 12.67 49.03
CA ASN A 431 -6.97 13.57 50.11
C ASN A 431 -5.70 14.39 49.85
N ILE A 432 -5.58 15.53 50.56
CA ILE A 432 -4.31 16.27 50.60
C ILE A 432 -3.37 15.50 51.55
N VAL A 433 -2.20 15.15 51.04
CA VAL A 433 -1.11 14.52 51.78
C VAL A 433 -0.09 15.59 52.14
N GLY A 434 0.41 15.55 53.35
CA GLY A 434 1.36 16.53 53.89
C GLY A 434 0.74 17.55 54.84
N SER A 435 1.53 18.24 55.60
CA SER A 435 1.04 19.07 56.74
C SER A 435 1.43 20.54 56.64
N GLY A 436 2.02 20.99 55.54
CA GLY A 436 2.40 22.40 55.31
C GLY A 436 3.19 23.07 56.45
N GLY A 437 4.38 23.58 56.16
CA GLY A 437 5.17 24.40 57.06
C GLY A 437 6.62 23.95 57.23
N GLU A 438 7.51 24.88 57.46
CA GLU A 438 8.95 24.64 57.73
C GLU A 438 9.12 23.71 58.93
N GLY A 439 10.01 22.70 58.78
CA GLY A 439 10.38 21.76 59.84
C GLY A 439 9.63 20.46 59.90
N ARG A 440 8.67 20.18 58.98
CA ARG A 440 7.93 18.89 58.85
C ARG A 440 8.36 18.15 57.59
N GLY A 441 8.16 16.81 57.61
CA GLY A 441 8.56 15.98 56.46
C GLY A 441 8.01 16.47 55.15
N HIS A 442 8.84 16.50 54.13
CA HIS A 442 8.49 16.93 52.76
C HIS A 442 8.56 15.75 51.77
N LEU A 443 7.78 15.83 50.73
CA LEU A 443 7.89 14.94 49.57
C LEU A 443 8.99 15.48 48.61
N SER A 444 9.67 14.58 47.95
CA SER A 444 10.67 14.88 46.92
C SER A 444 10.38 14.05 45.67
N PHE A 445 10.93 14.45 44.52
CA PHE A 445 10.79 13.66 43.32
C PHE A 445 11.40 12.26 43.49
N GLY A 446 10.73 11.26 42.91
CA GLY A 446 11.15 9.86 42.90
C GLY A 446 11.61 9.42 41.52
N SER A 447 10.73 9.45 40.55
CA SER A 447 11.04 8.99 39.19
C SER A 447 10.50 9.93 38.09
N PHE A 448 11.16 9.93 36.96
CA PHE A 448 10.78 10.67 35.77
C PHE A 448 10.60 9.72 34.60
N ASP A 449 9.54 9.90 33.80
CA ASP A 449 9.44 9.27 32.48
C ASP A 449 10.32 10.04 31.50
N LEU A 450 11.61 9.63 31.38
CA LEU A 450 12.59 10.25 30.47
C LEU A 450 12.25 10.02 28.99
N GLY A 451 11.37 9.10 28.67
CA GLY A 451 10.84 8.90 27.32
C GLY A 451 9.76 9.89 26.95
N HIS A 452 9.18 10.59 27.95
CA HIS A 452 8.13 11.57 27.71
C HIS A 452 8.70 12.83 27.04
N PRO A 453 7.98 13.45 26.07
CA PRO A 453 8.43 14.65 25.35
C PRO A 453 8.88 15.79 26.26
N LEU A 454 8.27 15.95 27.42
CA LEU A 454 8.63 17.00 28.38
C LEU A 454 10.07 16.86 28.90
N PHE A 455 10.58 15.65 29.01
CA PHE A 455 11.88 15.36 29.61
C PHE A 455 12.89 14.75 28.64
N LYS A 456 12.42 14.32 27.46
CA LYS A 456 13.31 13.78 26.42
C LYS A 456 14.36 14.82 26.02
N ASP A 457 15.63 14.43 26.04
CA ASP A 457 16.78 15.27 25.69
C ASP A 457 16.99 16.52 26.58
N VAL A 458 16.32 16.61 27.73
CA VAL A 458 16.54 17.69 28.73
C VAL A 458 17.75 17.38 29.59
N PHE A 459 17.97 16.12 29.91
CA PHE A 459 19.06 15.70 30.78
C PHE A 459 20.19 15.08 29.96
N GLU A 460 21.43 15.48 30.25
CA GLU A 460 22.62 14.79 29.71
C GLU A 460 22.64 13.36 30.27
N LYS A 461 22.85 12.37 29.42
CA LYS A 461 22.98 10.97 29.86
C LYS A 461 24.04 10.85 30.98
N GLY A 462 23.63 10.34 32.13
CA GLY A 462 24.49 10.15 33.29
C GLY A 462 24.58 11.31 34.26
N LYS A 463 23.93 12.46 34.02
CA LYS A 463 23.83 13.60 34.94
C LYS A 463 22.37 13.81 35.41
N GLU A 464 21.70 12.77 35.80
CA GLU A 464 20.29 12.80 36.22
C GLU A 464 20.09 13.37 37.63
N ASN A 465 21.11 14.02 38.22
CA ASN A 465 21.06 14.53 39.58
C ASN A 465 20.33 15.88 39.63
N ILE A 466 18.99 15.79 39.51
CA ILE A 466 18.10 16.93 39.70
C ILE A 466 17.94 17.15 41.20
N ARG A 467 18.38 18.32 41.70
CA ARG A 467 18.01 18.69 43.08
C ARG A 467 16.48 18.83 43.12
N SER A 468 15.84 17.88 43.82
CA SER A 468 14.38 17.88 43.97
C SER A 468 13.94 19.10 44.76
N PRO A 469 12.87 19.80 44.32
CA PRO A 469 12.16 20.73 45.15
C PRO A 469 11.55 20.00 46.39
N GLN A 470 11.22 20.77 47.38
CA GLN A 470 10.49 20.30 48.55
C GLN A 470 9.00 20.53 48.37
N PHE A 471 8.20 19.49 48.57
CA PHE A 471 6.74 19.56 48.49
C PHE A 471 6.15 19.30 49.87
N PHE A 472 5.44 20.28 50.39
CA PHE A 472 4.84 20.23 51.72
C PHE A 472 3.42 19.68 51.67
N ARG A 473 2.72 19.87 50.53
CA ARG A 473 1.37 19.34 50.26
C ARG A 473 1.25 18.83 48.84
N ALA A 474 0.51 17.76 48.70
CA ALA A 474 0.13 17.23 47.37
C ALA A 474 -1.24 16.54 47.47
N VAL A 475 -1.98 16.49 46.39
CA VAL A 475 -3.29 15.84 46.28
C VAL A 475 -3.10 14.43 45.71
N GLU A 476 -3.68 13.43 46.35
CA GLU A 476 -3.71 12.08 45.80
C GLU A 476 -4.58 12.01 44.56
N THR A 477 -4.19 11.17 43.60
CA THR A 477 -5.01 10.81 42.45
C THR A 477 -5.50 9.39 42.58
N ILE A 478 -6.80 9.18 42.40
CA ILE A 478 -7.48 7.88 42.60
C ILE A 478 -8.18 7.50 41.30
N GLY A 479 -8.07 6.23 40.89
CA GLY A 479 -8.76 5.73 39.71
C GLY A 479 -8.24 6.28 38.41
N GLY A 480 -8.92 5.92 37.31
CA GLY A 480 -8.43 6.18 35.96
C GLY A 480 -7.16 5.37 35.66
N ASN A 481 -6.49 5.69 34.63
CA ASN A 481 -5.13 5.23 34.35
C ASN A 481 -4.33 6.36 33.68
N PRO A 482 -4.17 7.53 34.37
CA PRO A 482 -3.43 8.63 33.77
C PRO A 482 -1.98 8.23 33.62
N ARG A 483 -1.33 8.74 32.57
CA ARG A 483 0.10 8.56 32.41
C ARG A 483 0.85 9.39 33.45
N THR A 484 1.53 8.72 34.37
CA THR A 484 2.40 9.40 35.32
C THR A 484 3.70 9.78 34.65
N ILE A 485 3.98 11.09 34.57
CA ILE A 485 5.21 11.65 33.98
C ILE A 485 6.29 11.81 35.04
N VAL A 486 5.91 12.30 36.24
CA VAL A 486 6.79 12.43 37.39
C VAL A 486 6.09 11.88 38.63
N SER A 487 6.78 11.07 39.41
CA SER A 487 6.29 10.60 40.70
C SER A 487 7.11 11.13 41.88
N PHE A 488 6.52 11.19 43.04
CA PHE A 488 7.23 11.39 44.31
C PHE A 488 7.96 10.11 44.74
N GLY A 489 8.86 10.24 45.73
CA GLY A 489 9.62 9.11 46.28
C GLY A 489 8.73 8.02 46.91
N ASN A 490 7.53 8.37 47.41
CA ASN A 490 6.52 7.43 47.89
C ASN A 490 5.67 6.81 46.77
N ARG A 491 6.02 7.00 45.48
CA ARG A 491 5.33 6.56 44.25
C ARG A 491 4.00 7.26 43.95
N MET A 492 3.59 8.24 44.75
CA MET A 492 2.42 9.07 44.43
C MET A 492 2.73 9.92 43.20
N PRO A 493 1.82 10.09 42.23
CA PRO A 493 2.02 10.94 41.08
C PRO A 493 2.17 12.41 41.45
N PHE A 494 3.19 13.08 40.91
CA PHE A 494 3.33 14.53 40.95
C PHE A 494 2.77 15.19 39.66
N LEU A 495 3.18 14.71 38.52
CA LEU A 495 2.73 15.22 37.21
C LEU A 495 2.11 14.09 36.41
N VAL A 496 0.85 14.27 36.08
CA VAL A 496 0.08 13.30 35.29
C VAL A 496 -0.43 13.90 33.99
N GLU A 497 -0.53 13.07 32.96
CA GLU A 497 -1.13 13.39 31.66
C GLU A 497 -2.42 12.62 31.48
N MET A 498 -3.42 13.29 30.92
CA MET A 498 -4.71 12.73 30.53
C MET A 498 -5.03 13.16 29.11
N ASP A 499 -5.55 12.25 28.29
CA ASP A 499 -6.08 12.56 26.97
C ASP A 499 -7.57 12.91 27.09
N ALA A 500 -7.99 13.98 26.45
CA ALA A 500 -9.38 14.43 26.42
C ALA A 500 -9.78 14.82 24.99
N GLY A 501 -10.48 13.93 24.29
CA GLY A 501 -10.79 14.09 22.89
C GLY A 501 -9.52 14.17 22.02
N LYS A 502 -9.30 15.31 21.38
CA LYS A 502 -8.07 15.57 20.60
C LYS A 502 -7.01 16.34 21.40
N GLY A 503 -7.29 16.78 22.60
CA GLY A 503 -6.38 17.58 23.41
C GLY A 503 -5.81 16.81 24.58
N LYS A 504 -4.95 17.51 25.34
CA LYS A 504 -4.26 16.95 26.49
C LYS A 504 -4.41 17.81 27.73
N VAL A 505 -4.50 17.17 28.87
CA VAL A 505 -4.53 17.82 30.18
C VAL A 505 -3.32 17.37 30.97
N LEU A 506 -2.53 18.31 31.48
CA LEU A 506 -1.53 18.07 32.50
C LEU A 506 -2.05 18.51 33.85
N LEU A 507 -1.79 17.72 34.88
CA LEU A 507 -2.11 18.03 36.27
C LEU A 507 -0.87 17.84 37.15
N ALA A 508 -0.41 18.91 37.74
CA ALA A 508 0.53 18.87 38.86
C ALA A 508 -0.28 18.77 40.18
N THR A 509 -0.06 17.71 40.93
CA THR A 509 -0.80 17.41 42.14
C THR A 509 -0.40 18.31 43.32
N SER A 510 0.60 19.18 43.15
CA SER A 510 1.02 20.18 44.11
C SER A 510 0.89 21.60 43.58
N GLY A 511 0.91 22.60 44.45
CA GLY A 511 0.78 24.02 44.14
C GLY A 511 2.12 24.73 44.07
N LEU A 512 2.06 26.02 43.62
CA LEU A 512 3.22 26.90 43.50
C LEU A 512 3.36 27.86 44.71
N GLN A 513 2.41 27.85 45.62
CA GLN A 513 2.44 28.67 46.87
C GLN A 513 3.47 28.10 47.86
N ASP A 514 4.07 28.97 48.65
CA ASP A 514 5.14 28.64 49.61
C ASP A 514 4.72 27.59 50.67
N ASP A 515 3.43 27.50 50.97
CA ASP A 515 2.88 26.50 51.87
C ASP A 515 2.60 25.14 51.21
N TRP A 516 2.76 25.06 49.84
CA TRP A 516 2.63 23.83 49.06
C TRP A 516 3.97 23.31 48.60
N SER A 517 4.85 24.18 48.05
CA SER A 517 6.16 23.76 47.57
C SER A 517 7.12 24.94 47.30
N ASP A 518 8.41 24.65 47.20
CA ASP A 518 9.42 25.57 46.72
C ASP A 518 9.71 25.36 45.19
N LEU A 519 8.78 24.65 44.49
CA LEU A 519 8.92 24.29 43.07
C LEU A 519 9.20 25.53 42.19
N ALA A 520 8.51 26.63 42.43
CA ALA A 520 8.65 27.86 41.64
C ALA A 520 10.09 28.43 41.65
N PHE A 521 10.89 28.13 42.67
CA PHE A 521 12.27 28.55 42.83
C PHE A 521 13.30 27.50 42.39
N SER A 522 12.83 26.34 41.94
CA SER A 522 13.71 25.26 41.49
C SER A 522 14.17 25.43 40.07
N THR A 523 15.37 24.89 39.78
CA THR A 523 15.96 24.96 38.43
C THR A 523 15.17 24.21 37.35
N ILE A 524 14.32 23.24 37.75
CA ILE A 524 13.49 22.47 36.83
C ILE A 524 12.19 23.20 36.44
N PHE A 525 11.75 24.17 37.20
CA PHE A 525 10.46 24.83 37.02
C PHE A 525 10.32 25.50 35.65
N ALA A 526 11.24 26.41 35.31
CA ALA A 526 11.14 27.13 34.05
C ALA A 526 11.23 26.23 32.83
N PRO A 527 12.16 25.25 32.72
CA PRO A 527 12.13 24.25 31.65
C PRO A 527 10.82 23.44 31.59
N MET A 528 10.28 23.03 32.73
CA MET A 528 9.03 22.27 32.81
C MET A 528 7.84 23.08 32.26
N VAL A 529 7.68 24.33 32.69
CA VAL A 529 6.58 25.21 32.24
C VAL A 529 6.70 25.52 30.75
N VAL A 530 7.89 25.88 30.26
CA VAL A 530 8.13 26.22 28.86
C VAL A 530 7.91 25.03 27.94
N ARG A 531 8.40 23.85 28.32
CA ARG A 531 8.21 22.63 27.52
C ARG A 531 6.76 22.15 27.58
N SER A 532 6.08 22.27 28.72
CA SER A 532 4.66 21.95 28.83
C SER A 532 3.82 22.87 27.95
N ALA A 533 4.11 24.17 27.90
CA ALA A 533 3.43 25.12 27.01
C ALA A 533 3.57 24.70 25.54
N SER A 534 4.80 24.42 25.12
CA SER A 534 5.07 24.01 23.73
C SER A 534 4.48 22.63 23.38
N TYR A 535 4.46 21.71 24.33
CA TYR A 535 3.90 20.37 24.17
C TYR A 535 2.37 20.42 24.05
N LEU A 536 1.72 21.13 24.95
CA LEU A 536 0.28 21.27 24.98
C LEU A 536 -0.29 22.06 23.80
N ALA A 537 0.52 22.93 23.21
CA ALA A 537 0.13 23.68 22.02
C ALA A 537 0.09 22.80 20.73
N ASN A 538 0.72 21.61 20.74
CA ASN A 538 0.77 20.71 19.60
C ASN A 538 0.57 19.24 20.01
N PRO A 539 -0.58 18.88 20.62
CA PRO A 539 -0.78 17.54 21.20
C PRO A 539 -0.77 16.40 20.17
N HIS A 540 -1.04 16.67 18.90
CA HIS A 540 -1.15 15.67 17.82
C HIS A 540 0.04 15.63 16.85
N PHE A 541 1.15 16.22 17.22
CA PHE A 541 2.30 16.29 16.31
C PHE A 541 2.83 14.89 15.91
N SER A 542 2.73 13.89 16.80
CA SER A 542 3.23 12.52 16.56
C SER A 542 2.30 11.61 15.76
N GLU A 543 1.02 11.96 15.57
CA GLU A 543 0.01 11.10 14.97
C GLU A 543 -0.20 11.29 13.47
N ARG A 544 0.50 12.23 12.84
CA ARG A 544 0.44 12.40 11.40
C ARG A 544 1.30 11.34 10.72
N ALA A 545 0.84 10.08 10.76
CA ALA A 545 1.31 9.05 9.84
C ALA A 545 1.14 9.57 8.41
N GLY A 546 2.20 9.52 7.60
CA GLY A 546 2.14 9.98 6.22
C GLY A 546 0.99 9.31 5.48
N ARG A 547 0.21 10.10 4.73
CA ARG A 547 -0.83 9.58 3.84
C ARG A 547 -0.20 8.86 2.68
N THR A 548 -0.90 7.86 2.17
CA THR A 548 -0.46 7.15 0.96
C THR A 548 -1.26 7.58 -0.27
N VAL A 549 -0.62 7.49 -1.43
CA VAL A 549 -1.29 7.79 -2.70
C VAL A 549 -2.53 6.90 -2.85
N GLY A 550 -3.61 7.47 -3.38
CA GLY A 550 -4.92 6.84 -3.49
C GLY A 550 -5.87 7.16 -2.33
N GLU A 551 -5.34 7.62 -1.19
CA GLU A 551 -6.16 8.04 -0.06
C GLU A 551 -6.74 9.45 -0.24
N SER A 552 -7.85 9.71 0.44
CA SER A 552 -8.38 11.06 0.58
C SER A 552 -7.59 11.84 1.62
N ILE A 553 -7.35 13.12 1.36
CA ILE A 553 -6.75 14.05 2.31
C ILE A 553 -7.74 15.16 2.66
N SER A 554 -7.77 15.54 3.92
CA SER A 554 -8.68 16.58 4.41
C SER A 554 -8.02 17.45 5.47
N LEU A 555 -8.32 18.76 5.44
CA LEU A 555 -7.87 19.75 6.41
C LEU A 555 -9.08 20.38 7.08
N ALA A 556 -9.12 20.39 8.42
CA ALA A 556 -10.11 21.15 9.15
C ALA A 556 -9.79 22.65 9.05
N VAL A 557 -10.80 23.46 8.75
CA VAL A 557 -10.66 24.92 8.60
C VAL A 557 -11.32 25.59 9.80
N ASP A 558 -10.52 26.09 10.72
CA ASP A 558 -11.03 26.82 11.88
C ASP A 558 -11.52 28.20 11.46
N GLY A 559 -12.76 28.56 11.87
CA GLY A 559 -13.38 29.84 11.52
C GLY A 559 -13.70 30.02 10.03
N GLY A 560 -13.72 28.94 9.25
CA GLY A 560 -14.01 28.98 7.83
C GLY A 560 -15.47 29.35 7.52
N ASP A 561 -15.67 29.98 6.37
CA ASP A 561 -17.02 30.27 5.81
C ASP A 561 -17.28 29.35 4.61
N LYS A 562 -18.48 28.81 4.51
CA LYS A 562 -18.97 28.03 3.37
C LYS A 562 -18.88 28.77 2.04
N SER A 563 -19.05 30.11 2.09
CA SER A 563 -18.99 30.97 0.91
C SER A 563 -17.58 31.13 0.35
N ASN A 564 -16.55 30.78 1.09
CA ASN A 564 -15.15 30.85 0.66
C ASN A 564 -14.82 29.82 -0.42
N SER A 565 -14.00 30.23 -1.37
CA SER A 565 -13.44 29.31 -2.37
C SER A 565 -12.25 28.58 -1.80
N TYR A 566 -12.36 27.26 -1.73
CA TYR A 566 -11.26 26.38 -1.31
C TYR A 566 -10.62 25.70 -2.50
N SER A 567 -9.30 25.54 -2.45
CA SER A 567 -8.54 24.83 -3.49
C SER A 567 -7.38 24.05 -2.90
N VAL A 568 -6.97 22.99 -3.63
CA VAL A 568 -5.79 22.20 -3.33
C VAL A 568 -4.81 22.31 -4.48
N GLU A 569 -3.59 22.72 -4.20
CA GLU A 569 -2.47 22.68 -5.13
C GLU A 569 -1.80 21.31 -5.02
N THR A 570 -1.75 20.60 -6.14
CA THR A 570 -1.09 19.30 -6.25
C THR A 570 0.44 19.45 -6.30
N PRO A 571 1.21 18.38 -6.11
CA PRO A 571 2.66 18.42 -6.27
C PRO A 571 3.14 18.81 -7.68
N ARG A 572 2.27 18.75 -8.70
CA ARG A 572 2.55 19.23 -10.07
C ARG A 572 2.32 20.74 -10.24
N GLY A 573 1.73 21.40 -9.24
CA GLY A 573 1.36 22.82 -9.32
C GLY A 573 -0.05 23.09 -9.83
N ASP A 574 -0.82 22.04 -10.15
CA ASP A 574 -2.23 22.21 -10.58
C ASP A 574 -3.09 22.57 -9.38
N ARG A 575 -3.93 23.60 -9.51
CA ARG A 575 -4.91 23.98 -8.49
C ARG A 575 -6.28 23.37 -8.80
N ILE A 576 -6.73 22.50 -7.94
CA ILE A 576 -8.03 21.81 -8.00
C ILE A 576 -8.98 22.53 -7.04
N ARG A 577 -10.10 23.02 -7.55
CA ARG A 577 -11.15 23.61 -6.71
C ARG A 577 -11.90 22.48 -5.99
N ILE A 578 -12.07 22.64 -4.68
CA ILE A 578 -12.77 21.66 -3.83
C ILE A 578 -13.96 22.29 -3.13
N LEU A 579 -14.99 21.48 -2.89
CA LEU A 579 -16.15 21.90 -2.12
C LEU A 579 -15.91 21.57 -0.64
N PRO A 580 -16.19 22.50 0.29
CA PRO A 580 -16.07 22.24 1.70
C PRO A 580 -17.15 21.26 2.18
N GLU A 581 -16.77 20.28 2.97
CA GLU A 581 -17.69 19.41 3.70
C GLU A 581 -17.89 19.91 5.13
N ILE A 582 -19.09 19.73 5.68
CA ILE A 582 -19.38 20.02 7.07
C ILE A 582 -19.58 18.72 7.82
N ARG A 583 -18.76 18.52 8.85
CA ARG A 583 -18.87 17.41 9.80
C ARG A 583 -18.79 17.99 11.20
N ASP A 584 -19.76 17.65 12.06
CA ASP A 584 -19.83 18.10 13.46
C ASP A 584 -19.67 19.63 13.63
N GLY A 585 -20.28 20.41 12.74
CA GLY A 585 -20.22 21.87 12.78
C GLY A 585 -18.88 22.49 12.31
N LYS A 586 -17.91 21.67 11.90
CA LYS A 586 -16.62 22.14 11.38
C LYS A 586 -16.57 22.00 9.85
N ILE A 587 -15.86 22.93 9.22
CA ILE A 587 -15.62 22.91 7.79
C ILE A 587 -14.35 22.12 7.50
N TYR A 588 -14.43 21.21 6.54
CA TYR A 588 -13.29 20.43 6.04
C TYR A 588 -13.08 20.71 4.56
N ALA A 589 -11.87 21.11 4.21
CA ALA A 589 -11.41 21.15 2.83
C ALA A 589 -10.89 19.75 2.49
N GLN A 590 -11.58 19.00 1.60
CA GLN A 590 -11.25 17.61 1.30
C GLN A 590 -10.99 17.41 -0.18
N LEU A 591 -9.86 16.72 -0.49
CA LEU A 591 -9.58 16.13 -1.79
C LEU A 591 -9.89 14.64 -1.71
N GLY A 592 -10.82 14.16 -2.52
CA GLY A 592 -11.35 12.79 -2.44
C GLY A 592 -10.31 11.70 -2.72
N ARG A 593 -9.33 11.96 -3.60
CA ARG A 593 -8.27 11.02 -3.95
C ARG A 593 -6.99 11.76 -4.33
N THR A 594 -5.86 11.25 -3.88
CA THR A 594 -4.53 11.71 -4.27
C THR A 594 -3.98 10.83 -5.40
N GLU A 595 -3.33 11.41 -6.41
CA GLU A 595 -2.86 10.65 -7.58
C GLU A 595 -1.35 10.45 -7.60
N ILE A 596 -0.60 11.36 -6.98
CA ILE A 596 0.87 11.36 -7.02
C ILE A 596 1.44 11.63 -5.64
N PRO A 597 2.64 11.11 -5.31
CA PRO A 597 3.32 11.45 -4.08
C PRO A 597 3.84 12.89 -4.11
N GLY A 598 3.91 13.51 -2.95
CA GLY A 598 4.40 14.87 -2.80
C GLY A 598 3.65 15.67 -1.74
N ILE A 599 3.83 16.97 -1.77
CA ILE A 599 3.21 17.89 -0.81
C ILE A 599 2.03 18.58 -1.46
N TYR A 600 0.85 18.34 -0.91
CA TYR A 600 -0.40 19.02 -1.26
C TYR A 600 -0.61 20.24 -0.38
N ARG A 601 -0.99 21.37 -0.98
CA ARG A 601 -1.20 22.64 -0.28
C ARG A 601 -2.65 23.05 -0.36
N PHE A 602 -3.27 23.27 0.79
CA PHE A 602 -4.67 23.71 0.91
C PHE A 602 -4.74 25.22 1.02
N TYR A 603 -5.59 25.83 0.23
CA TYR A 603 -5.80 27.27 0.22
C TYR A 603 -7.27 27.62 0.44
N SER A 604 -7.51 28.75 1.12
CA SER A 604 -8.75 29.51 1.05
C SER A 604 -8.46 30.78 0.29
N GLN A 605 -9.05 30.93 -0.89
CA GLN A 605 -8.64 31.94 -1.85
C GLN A 605 -7.13 31.83 -2.12
N ASP A 606 -6.32 32.82 -1.70
CA ASP A 606 -4.86 32.80 -1.83
C ASP A 606 -4.12 32.57 -0.50
N THR A 607 -4.86 32.37 0.59
CA THR A 607 -4.25 32.12 1.90
C THR A 607 -3.97 30.64 2.09
N LEU A 608 -2.72 30.28 2.37
CA LEU A 608 -2.32 28.92 2.69
C LEU A 608 -2.89 28.48 4.05
N LEU A 609 -3.79 27.51 4.05
CA LEU A 609 -4.39 26.94 5.26
C LEU A 609 -3.54 25.83 5.86
N GLY A 610 -2.97 24.97 5.00
CA GLY A 610 -2.22 23.81 5.47
C GLY A 610 -1.52 23.06 4.35
N MET A 611 -0.67 22.12 4.76
CA MET A 611 0.03 21.20 3.88
C MET A 611 -0.12 19.76 4.37
N GLU A 612 -0.30 18.84 3.43
CA GLU A 612 -0.30 17.40 3.70
C GLU A 612 0.73 16.71 2.81
N ALA A 613 1.54 15.85 3.42
CA ALA A 613 2.50 15.01 2.71
C ALA A 613 1.85 13.67 2.35
N VAL A 614 1.96 13.30 1.09
CA VAL A 614 1.47 12.04 0.56
C VAL A 614 2.66 11.26 0.02
N ASN A 615 2.81 10.03 0.48
CA ASN A 615 3.90 9.14 0.11
C ASN A 615 3.38 7.91 -0.65
N ILE A 616 4.27 7.15 -1.22
CA ILE A 616 3.91 5.83 -1.75
C ILE A 616 3.66 4.86 -0.60
N ASP A 617 2.92 3.80 -0.86
CA ASP A 617 2.79 2.69 0.10
C ASP A 617 4.13 1.92 0.17
N PRO A 618 4.83 1.88 1.33
CA PRO A 618 6.14 1.22 1.44
C PRO A 618 6.12 -0.27 1.08
N ARG A 619 4.95 -0.89 1.09
CA ARG A 619 4.78 -2.29 0.68
C ARG A 619 5.03 -2.50 -0.81
N GLU A 620 4.90 -1.48 -1.63
CA GLU A 620 5.24 -1.52 -3.06
C GLU A 620 6.75 -1.59 -3.33
N SER A 621 7.57 -1.27 -2.33
CA SER A 621 9.03 -1.37 -2.42
C SER A 621 9.56 -2.79 -2.17
N ASP A 622 8.74 -3.70 -1.64
CA ASP A 622 9.11 -5.10 -1.41
C ASP A 622 9.20 -5.85 -2.75
N VAL A 623 10.40 -6.26 -3.13
CA VAL A 623 10.67 -6.98 -4.39
C VAL A 623 10.39 -8.49 -4.31
N ARG A 624 9.83 -8.99 -3.22
CA ARG A 624 9.46 -10.39 -3.08
C ARG A 624 8.26 -10.73 -3.96
N PHE A 625 8.42 -11.66 -4.86
CA PHE A 625 7.36 -12.18 -5.73
C PHE A 625 6.92 -13.58 -5.31
N LEU A 626 5.70 -13.92 -5.69
CA LEU A 626 5.10 -15.21 -5.37
C LEU A 626 5.59 -16.30 -6.34
N SER A 627 5.94 -17.46 -5.78
CA SER A 627 6.18 -18.68 -6.54
C SER A 627 4.86 -19.28 -7.07
N GLU A 628 4.95 -20.18 -8.04
CA GLU A 628 3.78 -20.91 -8.54
C GLU A 628 3.07 -21.69 -7.43
N GLU A 629 3.82 -22.27 -6.49
CA GLU A 629 3.27 -23.01 -5.36
C GLU A 629 2.46 -22.09 -4.41
N GLU A 630 3.02 -20.93 -4.08
CA GLU A 630 2.33 -19.92 -3.27
C GLU A 630 1.06 -19.38 -3.95
N LEU A 631 1.11 -19.20 -5.28
CA LEU A 631 -0.07 -18.81 -6.06
C LEU A 631 -1.14 -19.90 -6.06
N ARG A 632 -0.75 -21.17 -6.23
CA ARG A 632 -1.69 -22.30 -6.14
C ARG A 632 -2.36 -22.40 -4.77
N ALA A 633 -1.58 -22.13 -3.70
CA ALA A 633 -2.12 -22.11 -2.34
C ALA A 633 -3.15 -20.98 -2.13
N ARG A 634 -2.97 -19.83 -2.80
CA ARG A 634 -3.91 -18.69 -2.73
C ARG A 634 -5.17 -18.87 -3.59
N PHE A 635 -5.08 -19.67 -4.66
CA PHE A 635 -6.18 -20.01 -5.57
C PHE A 635 -6.49 -21.52 -5.56
N PRO A 636 -6.90 -22.10 -4.43
CA PRO A 636 -6.98 -23.56 -4.27
C PRO A 636 -8.02 -24.22 -5.18
N LYS A 637 -9.03 -23.48 -5.62
CA LYS A 637 -10.11 -23.98 -6.49
C LYS A 637 -9.89 -23.66 -7.98
N ALA A 638 -8.91 -22.80 -8.30
CA ALA A 638 -8.66 -22.40 -9.68
C ALA A 638 -7.82 -23.44 -10.42
N GLN A 639 -8.14 -23.62 -11.70
CA GLN A 639 -7.27 -24.33 -12.65
C GLN A 639 -6.14 -23.36 -13.09
N LEU A 640 -5.16 -23.16 -12.18
CA LEU A 640 -4.08 -22.22 -12.39
C LEU A 640 -3.06 -22.75 -13.40
N LYS A 641 -2.73 -21.91 -14.38
CA LYS A 641 -1.66 -22.12 -15.36
C LYS A 641 -0.75 -20.91 -15.44
N MET A 642 0.51 -21.11 -15.09
CA MET A 642 1.56 -20.13 -15.37
C MET A 642 1.93 -20.17 -16.84
N VAL A 643 2.06 -18.98 -17.46
CA VAL A 643 2.56 -18.81 -18.81
C VAL A 643 4.03 -18.36 -18.70
N PRO A 644 5.01 -19.23 -18.98
CA PRO A 644 6.42 -18.85 -18.91
C PRO A 644 6.73 -17.67 -19.84
N SER A 645 7.63 -16.78 -19.43
CA SER A 645 7.98 -15.59 -20.24
C SER A 645 8.60 -15.94 -21.59
N GLU A 646 9.20 -17.13 -21.73
CA GLU A 646 9.84 -17.63 -22.96
C GLU A 646 8.86 -18.26 -23.94
N GLU A 647 7.67 -18.68 -23.49
CA GLU A 647 6.66 -19.30 -24.36
C GLU A 647 5.69 -18.26 -24.94
N LYS A 648 5.29 -18.48 -26.18
CA LYS A 648 4.24 -17.64 -26.80
C LYS A 648 2.91 -17.88 -26.09
N VAL A 649 2.26 -16.82 -25.66
CA VAL A 649 0.98 -16.82 -24.94
C VAL A 649 -0.06 -17.67 -25.71
N GLU A 650 -0.10 -17.48 -27.04
CA GLU A 650 -1.03 -18.17 -27.91
C GLU A 650 -0.90 -19.70 -27.82
N SER A 651 0.33 -20.19 -27.71
CA SER A 651 0.59 -21.65 -27.68
C SER A 651 0.14 -22.28 -26.37
N VAL A 652 0.33 -21.58 -25.24
CA VAL A 652 -0.06 -22.06 -23.91
C VAL A 652 -1.58 -22.04 -23.77
N VAL A 653 -2.21 -20.94 -24.18
CA VAL A 653 -3.66 -20.79 -24.12
C VAL A 653 -4.36 -21.78 -25.04
N SER A 654 -3.88 -21.94 -26.29
CA SER A 654 -4.42 -22.94 -27.20
C SER A 654 -4.33 -24.38 -26.64
N ARG A 655 -3.17 -24.75 -26.08
CA ARG A 655 -3.02 -26.04 -25.39
C ARG A 655 -4.00 -26.20 -24.21
N ALA A 656 -4.22 -25.15 -23.45
CA ALA A 656 -5.14 -25.17 -22.31
C ALA A 656 -6.62 -25.21 -22.72
N ARG A 657 -6.98 -24.58 -23.84
CA ARG A 657 -8.36 -24.57 -24.37
C ARG A 657 -8.66 -25.83 -25.15
N TYR A 658 -7.77 -26.28 -26.03
CA TYR A 658 -8.01 -27.32 -27.03
C TYR A 658 -7.29 -28.66 -26.77
N GLY A 659 -6.32 -28.69 -25.82
CA GLY A 659 -5.50 -29.86 -25.54
C GLY A 659 -4.23 -29.93 -26.41
N ARG A 660 -3.47 -31.07 -26.30
CA ARG A 660 -2.23 -31.27 -27.04
C ARG A 660 -2.58 -31.69 -28.48
N GLU A 661 -2.09 -30.94 -29.46
CA GLU A 661 -2.19 -31.27 -30.89
C GLU A 661 -1.18 -32.39 -31.21
N VAL A 662 -1.61 -33.43 -31.91
CA VAL A 662 -0.78 -34.57 -32.31
C VAL A 662 -0.60 -34.65 -33.83
N TRP A 663 -0.78 -33.57 -34.54
CA TRP A 663 -0.61 -33.54 -35.99
C TRP A 663 0.83 -33.78 -36.45
N ARG A 664 1.83 -33.36 -35.64
CA ARG A 664 3.26 -33.58 -35.94
C ARG A 664 3.60 -35.06 -35.91
N GLU A 665 3.12 -35.75 -34.88
CA GLU A 665 3.29 -37.20 -34.72
C GLU A 665 2.57 -37.95 -35.84
N ALA A 666 1.41 -37.47 -36.25
CA ALA A 666 0.70 -38.07 -37.41
C ALA A 666 1.43 -37.87 -38.74
N ILE A 667 2.05 -36.69 -38.97
CA ILE A 667 2.91 -36.44 -40.16
C ILE A 667 4.13 -37.35 -40.13
N LEU A 668 4.84 -37.42 -38.97
CA LEU A 668 6.02 -38.27 -38.85
C LEU A 668 5.70 -39.74 -39.16
N LEU A 669 4.55 -40.21 -38.64
CA LEU A 669 4.07 -41.56 -38.91
C LEU A 669 3.71 -41.75 -40.42
N ALA A 670 3.09 -40.75 -41.04
CA ALA A 670 2.78 -40.79 -42.48
C ALA A 670 4.08 -40.87 -43.31
N VAL A 671 5.09 -40.07 -42.97
CA VAL A 671 6.39 -40.11 -43.68
C VAL A 671 7.07 -41.47 -43.46
N LEU A 672 7.04 -42.03 -42.23
CA LEU A 672 7.56 -43.35 -41.98
C LEU A 672 6.91 -44.45 -42.84
N VAL A 673 5.55 -44.38 -42.93
CA VAL A 673 4.75 -45.31 -43.78
C VAL A 673 5.14 -45.17 -45.25
N LEU A 674 5.34 -43.94 -45.76
CA LEU A 674 5.82 -43.70 -47.11
C LEU A 674 7.22 -44.24 -47.39
N ILE A 675 8.14 -44.10 -46.43
CA ILE A 675 9.48 -44.68 -46.50
C ILE A 675 9.41 -46.21 -46.59
N VAL A 676 8.61 -46.83 -45.71
CA VAL A 676 8.39 -48.28 -45.74
C VAL A 676 7.78 -48.73 -47.08
N GLU A 677 6.76 -48.00 -47.60
CA GLU A 677 6.15 -48.25 -48.89
C GLU A 677 7.23 -48.18 -49.99
N MET A 678 8.07 -47.16 -50.02
CA MET A 678 9.11 -46.97 -51.02
C MET A 678 10.14 -48.10 -50.95
N LEU A 679 10.57 -48.55 -49.77
CA LEU A 679 11.51 -49.66 -49.60
C LEU A 679 10.90 -50.98 -50.06
N LEU A 680 9.63 -51.21 -49.79
CA LEU A 680 8.87 -52.39 -50.27
C LEU A 680 8.59 -52.34 -51.79
N ALA A 681 8.44 -51.16 -52.31
CA ALA A 681 8.20 -50.96 -53.77
C ALA A 681 9.49 -51.16 -54.59
N ARG A 682 10.65 -50.96 -53.97
CA ARG A 682 11.95 -51.14 -54.66
C ARG A 682 12.14 -52.59 -55.08
N GLU A 683 12.12 -52.86 -56.39
CA GLU A 683 12.46 -54.17 -56.89
C GLU A 683 13.93 -54.50 -56.56
N ARG A 684 14.12 -55.61 -55.82
CA ARG A 684 15.45 -56.24 -55.83
C ARG A 684 15.69 -56.73 -57.28
N LYS A 685 16.55 -56.03 -58.07
CA LYS A 685 17.15 -56.65 -59.25
C LYS A 685 17.89 -57.88 -58.68
N SER A 686 17.29 -59.04 -58.83
CA SER A 686 18.00 -60.29 -58.66
C SER A 686 19.02 -60.36 -59.79
N ALA A 687 20.30 -60.34 -59.43
CA ALA A 687 21.40 -60.70 -60.27
C ALA A 687 21.25 -62.17 -60.70
#